data_75f89a1717462209118f207d559cd228
#
_entry.id   75f89a1717462209118f207d559cd228
#
_cell.length_a   1.000
_cell.length_b   1.000
_cell.length_c   1.000
_cell.angle_alpha   90.00
_cell.angle_beta   90.00
_cell.angle_gamma   90.00
#
_symmetry.space_group_name_H-M   'P 1'
#
loop_
_entity.id
_entity.type
_entity.pdbx_description
1 polymer ?
#
loop_
_entity_poly.entity_id
_entity_poly.type
_entity_poly.pdbx_seq_one_letter_code
_entity_poly.pdbx_strand_id
1 'polypeptide(L)'
;MYFFSNFILSFVWAALYLVLQGFSLGLFAQTCLVTGQIRGEDGEPLPFASVREFKQNKGTLADADGKFKIELNIGEAELEFRFVGHEAQKVKLACPNPQPILIKLQEQLYTLEETYVTSDGKDPAYGIMRKAIDNRKYHLGKPNAFRCMVYIKGIQRLHAFPDRVLGMRVSLDSSDLGIVYLSESVSKFNLRKPKDIREVMVSSKVSGRNNAFSYNQASDILIDFYESLINVYELSERGFISPLSASSFLYYRFKLLGKFLDAGETVYRIEVIPKRNTDPVFAGEIFIAAPSYRIHSTNLYLTKSTGVEFVDTLRIEQLFVPIQDSLWMPASQKLDFAFSAMGFKGNGNFVTNFMDYEVNPEFPKSFFSKEILKVEEGANKRTEAYWDSIRPTPLTQEEISDYFKKDSLATLKEQPEYLDSLDRARNKLDPFRYLVSGHSWVRRKRKLTYSISALLEGIQFNTVEGFVVFNNLSVLKRLENNRFLESNTGLRYGFASGRPYFQEEINWRLHAPTQTILSLKGGRWIHQFDPGNPVPSLPNTLYTLLDETNFIKLYEKQFAQVGFRRELLNGLEVNILSEYGRRLALVNHTDYTLREVQDRVYSSNNPLDAQDRTVAFESHLSWTVEMNAKIVFGNEYTTRPDRKINNGSKWPFVDLQFRAGLPFAGAATQFIEVSGFL
;
A
#
# COMPACT_ATOMS: atom_id res chain seq x y z
N MET A 1 -17.98 50.99 50.08
CA MET A 1 -18.37 51.49 48.75
C MET A 1 -17.46 51.01 47.57
N TYR A 2 -16.32 50.41 47.82
CA TYR A 2 -15.41 49.85 46.81
C TYR A 2 -15.75 48.41 46.36
N PHE A 3 -16.53 47.65 47.11
CA PHE A 3 -16.87 46.27 46.76
C PHE A 3 -18.02 46.11 45.74
N PHE A 4 -18.92 47.11 45.65
CA PHE A 4 -20.07 47.07 44.75
C PHE A 4 -19.72 47.52 43.31
N SER A 5 -18.68 48.34 43.16
CA SER A 5 -18.21 48.83 41.84
C SER A 5 -17.53 47.73 41.01
N ASN A 6 -16.75 46.85 41.67
CA ASN A 6 -16.02 45.77 40.96
C ASN A 6 -16.98 44.61 40.56
N PHE A 7 -18.08 44.42 41.28
CA PHE A 7 -19.05 43.37 40.94
C PHE A 7 -19.86 43.74 39.69
N ILE A 8 -20.24 45.02 39.56
CA ILE A 8 -20.98 45.54 38.39
C ILE A 8 -20.07 45.52 37.15
N LEU A 9 -18.78 45.94 37.30
CA LEU A 9 -17.82 45.88 36.18
C LEU A 9 -17.60 44.46 35.69
N SER A 10 -17.48 43.45 36.58
CA SER A 10 -17.32 42.05 36.21
C SER A 10 -18.55 41.50 35.51
N PHE A 11 -19.75 41.89 35.93
CA PHE A 11 -21.00 41.49 35.27
C PHE A 11 -21.19 42.10 33.89
N VAL A 12 -20.74 43.36 33.70
CA VAL A 12 -20.76 44.05 32.40
C VAL A 12 -19.78 43.41 31.45
N TRP A 13 -18.58 43.04 31.92
CA TRP A 13 -17.57 42.33 31.11
C TRP A 13 -18.01 40.89 30.76
N ALA A 14 -18.66 40.21 31.69
CA ALA A 14 -19.24 38.86 31.42
C ALA A 14 -20.41 38.93 30.43
N ALA A 15 -21.27 39.94 30.55
CA ALA A 15 -22.36 40.19 29.60
C ALA A 15 -21.86 40.60 28.22
N LEU A 16 -20.83 41.43 28.16
CA LEU A 16 -20.17 41.83 26.90
C LEU A 16 -19.46 40.62 26.22
N TYR A 17 -18.84 39.74 27.02
CA TYR A 17 -18.22 38.49 26.55
C TYR A 17 -19.26 37.51 26.02
N LEU A 18 -20.42 37.36 26.66
CA LEU A 18 -21.54 36.57 26.18
C LEU A 18 -22.19 37.11 24.91
N VAL A 19 -22.28 38.45 24.80
CA VAL A 19 -22.79 39.10 23.58
C VAL A 19 -21.77 38.99 22.43
N LEU A 20 -20.48 39.07 22.70
CA LEU A 20 -19.43 38.81 21.71
C LEU A 20 -19.34 37.36 21.28
N GLN A 21 -19.62 36.39 22.17
CA GLN A 21 -19.74 34.98 21.79
C GLN A 21 -21.05 34.66 21.04
N GLY A 22 -22.12 35.40 21.30
CA GLY A 22 -23.40 35.30 20.55
C GLY A 22 -23.31 35.86 19.12
N PHE A 23 -22.32 36.73 18.83
CA PHE A 23 -22.07 37.30 17.48
C PHE A 23 -21.10 36.44 16.63
N SER A 24 -20.48 35.42 17.17
CA SER A 24 -19.84 34.36 16.38
C SER A 24 -20.86 33.30 15.89
N LEU A 25 -22.04 33.72 15.48
CA LEU A 25 -22.86 33.00 14.52
C LEU A 25 -22.01 32.94 13.25
N GLY A 26 -21.28 31.84 13.09
CA GLY A 26 -20.55 31.56 11.87
C GLY A 26 -21.53 31.78 10.72
N LEU A 27 -21.17 32.64 9.80
CA LEU A 27 -21.73 32.70 8.47
C LEU A 27 -21.49 31.31 7.86
N PHE A 28 -22.36 30.35 8.13
CA PHE A 28 -22.46 29.15 7.33
C PHE A 28 -22.85 29.66 5.96
N ALA A 29 -21.89 29.65 5.05
CA ALA A 29 -22.20 29.91 3.66
C ALA A 29 -23.26 28.87 3.28
N GLN A 30 -24.49 29.35 3.08
CA GLN A 30 -25.58 28.48 2.67
C GLN A 30 -25.22 27.93 1.29
N THR A 31 -25.13 26.60 1.18
CA THR A 31 -24.82 25.93 -0.05
C THR A 31 -26.08 25.35 -0.70
N CYS A 32 -26.06 25.20 -1.97
CA CYS A 32 -27.10 24.52 -2.73
C CYS A 32 -26.48 23.42 -3.59
N LEU A 33 -27.26 22.40 -3.90
CA LEU A 33 -26.89 21.29 -4.76
C LEU A 33 -27.47 21.50 -6.16
N VAL A 34 -26.60 21.58 -7.17
CA VAL A 34 -26.96 21.58 -8.58
C VAL A 34 -26.70 20.18 -9.15
N THR A 35 -27.72 19.62 -9.81
CA THR A 35 -27.64 18.29 -10.45
C THR A 35 -27.98 18.41 -11.93
N GLY A 36 -27.52 17.47 -12.73
CA GLY A 36 -27.83 17.45 -14.16
C GLY A 36 -27.25 16.26 -14.89
N GLN A 37 -27.38 16.27 -16.20
CA GLN A 37 -26.81 15.27 -17.08
C GLN A 37 -26.15 15.95 -18.29
N ILE A 38 -25.02 15.40 -18.71
CA ILE A 38 -24.23 15.86 -19.85
C ILE A 38 -24.31 14.80 -20.94
N ARG A 39 -24.69 15.20 -22.15
CA ARG A 39 -24.83 14.35 -23.32
C ARG A 39 -24.14 14.98 -24.53
N GLY A 40 -23.75 14.15 -25.48
CA GLY A 40 -23.40 14.61 -26.85
C GLY A 40 -24.61 15.05 -27.65
N GLU A 41 -24.40 15.58 -28.85
CA GLU A 41 -25.46 15.90 -29.79
C GLU A 41 -26.26 14.68 -30.25
N ASP A 42 -25.59 13.52 -30.33
CA ASP A 42 -26.17 12.20 -30.62
C ASP A 42 -27.09 11.67 -29.50
N GLY A 43 -27.13 12.37 -28.35
CA GLY A 43 -27.89 11.99 -27.17
C GLY A 43 -27.22 10.97 -26.27
N GLU A 44 -26.04 10.46 -26.64
CA GLU A 44 -25.29 9.56 -25.80
C GLU A 44 -24.73 10.30 -24.57
N PRO A 45 -24.69 9.64 -23.37
CA PRO A 45 -24.12 10.26 -22.20
C PRO A 45 -22.61 10.48 -22.35
N LEU A 46 -22.10 11.61 -21.85
CA LEU A 46 -20.67 11.91 -21.84
C LEU A 46 -20.08 11.59 -20.47
N PRO A 47 -19.56 10.37 -20.28
CA PRO A 47 -19.04 9.94 -18.98
C PRO A 47 -17.76 10.70 -18.62
N PHE A 48 -17.68 11.11 -17.34
CA PHE A 48 -16.53 11.80 -16.77
C PHE A 48 -16.26 13.20 -17.37
N ALA A 49 -17.25 13.81 -18.01
CA ALA A 49 -17.21 15.21 -18.41
C ALA A 49 -16.98 16.10 -17.17
N SER A 50 -16.09 17.08 -17.31
CA SER A 50 -15.75 18.01 -16.22
C SER A 50 -16.80 19.13 -16.11
N VAL A 51 -17.21 19.42 -14.88
CA VAL A 51 -18.09 20.54 -14.53
C VAL A 51 -17.38 21.41 -13.53
N ARG A 52 -17.21 22.69 -13.82
CA ARG A 52 -16.42 23.58 -12.95
C ARG A 52 -17.07 24.96 -12.78
N GLU A 53 -16.99 25.47 -11.56
CA GLU A 53 -17.28 26.86 -11.20
C GLU A 53 -15.99 27.55 -10.78
N PHE A 54 -15.54 28.55 -11.55
CA PHE A 54 -14.22 29.15 -11.35
C PHE A 54 -14.16 30.12 -10.17
N LYS A 55 -15.21 30.90 -9.92
CA LYS A 55 -15.21 31.90 -8.84
C LYS A 55 -15.14 31.27 -7.46
N GLN A 56 -15.77 30.08 -7.31
CA GLN A 56 -15.79 29.34 -6.05
C GLN A 56 -14.69 28.25 -6.02
N ASN A 57 -13.92 28.11 -7.10
CA ASN A 57 -12.90 27.08 -7.28
C ASN A 57 -13.43 25.65 -7.01
N LYS A 58 -14.70 25.40 -7.38
CA LYS A 58 -15.35 24.08 -7.22
C LYS A 58 -15.43 23.33 -8.53
N GLY A 59 -15.27 22.01 -8.47
CA GLY A 59 -15.37 21.16 -9.66
C GLY A 59 -15.89 19.78 -9.32
N THR A 60 -16.49 19.13 -10.33
CA THR A 60 -17.01 17.76 -10.27
C THR A 60 -16.84 17.07 -11.61
N LEU A 61 -17.04 15.76 -11.67
CA LEU A 61 -17.11 14.98 -12.92
C LEU A 61 -18.45 14.30 -13.03
N ALA A 62 -18.92 14.12 -14.25
CA ALA A 62 -20.07 13.27 -14.51
C ALA A 62 -19.75 11.79 -14.20
N ASP A 63 -20.75 10.98 -13.87
CA ASP A 63 -20.65 9.54 -13.74
C ASP A 63 -20.64 8.83 -15.10
N ALA A 64 -20.68 7.50 -15.11
CA ALA A 64 -20.71 6.71 -16.33
C ALA A 64 -21.98 6.93 -17.17
N ASP A 65 -23.07 7.42 -16.56
CA ASP A 65 -24.32 7.78 -17.22
C ASP A 65 -24.36 9.26 -17.65
N GLY A 66 -23.26 10.01 -17.52
CA GLY A 66 -23.17 11.44 -17.78
C GLY A 66 -23.86 12.32 -16.73
N LYS A 67 -24.30 11.79 -15.58
CA LYS A 67 -24.95 12.54 -14.52
C LYS A 67 -23.90 13.19 -13.62
N PHE A 68 -24.17 14.43 -13.20
CA PHE A 68 -23.28 15.16 -12.29
C PHE A 68 -24.06 15.78 -11.13
N LYS A 69 -23.30 16.11 -10.10
CA LYS A 69 -23.79 16.88 -8.96
C LYS A 69 -22.64 17.79 -8.46
N ILE A 70 -22.96 19.06 -8.23
CA ILE A 70 -21.98 20.03 -7.70
C ILE A 70 -22.64 20.88 -6.62
N GLU A 71 -21.92 21.06 -5.49
CA GLU A 71 -22.34 21.90 -4.39
C GLU A 71 -21.77 23.30 -4.56
N LEU A 72 -22.63 24.32 -4.60
CA LEU A 72 -22.26 25.72 -4.83
C LEU A 72 -22.77 26.60 -3.69
N ASN A 73 -22.17 27.76 -3.50
CA ASN A 73 -22.72 28.77 -2.60
C ASN A 73 -23.99 29.38 -3.23
N ILE A 74 -24.96 29.76 -2.42
CA ILE A 74 -26.18 30.44 -2.88
C ILE A 74 -25.81 31.72 -3.62
N GLY A 75 -26.47 31.95 -4.74
CA GLY A 75 -26.28 33.12 -5.60
C GLY A 75 -26.14 32.74 -7.08
N GLU A 76 -25.64 33.66 -7.87
CA GLU A 76 -25.35 33.42 -9.28
C GLU A 76 -24.05 32.63 -9.42
N ALA A 77 -24.08 31.57 -10.22
CA ALA A 77 -22.92 30.74 -10.55
C ALA A 77 -22.80 30.57 -12.06
N GLU A 78 -21.59 30.45 -12.57
CA GLU A 78 -21.30 30.15 -13.96
C GLU A 78 -20.55 28.83 -14.05
N LEU A 79 -21.24 27.78 -14.51
CA LEU A 79 -20.66 26.46 -14.69
C LEU A 79 -20.09 26.32 -16.10
N GLU A 80 -18.87 25.85 -16.19
CA GLU A 80 -18.23 25.42 -17.44
C GLU A 80 -18.21 23.89 -17.52
N PHE A 81 -18.68 23.39 -18.65
CA PHE A 81 -18.75 21.98 -18.99
C PHE A 81 -17.71 21.66 -20.05
N ARG A 82 -16.85 20.66 -19.82
CA ARG A 82 -15.79 20.24 -20.75
C ARG A 82 -15.73 18.74 -20.89
N PHE A 83 -15.52 18.29 -22.12
CA PHE A 83 -15.24 16.89 -22.43
C PHE A 83 -14.26 16.82 -23.60
N VAL A 84 -13.37 15.83 -23.60
CA VAL A 84 -12.38 15.67 -24.67
C VAL A 84 -13.10 15.46 -26.01
N GLY A 85 -12.74 16.24 -27.04
CA GLY A 85 -13.38 16.15 -28.35
C GLY A 85 -14.69 16.91 -28.49
N HIS A 86 -15.13 17.68 -27.49
CA HIS A 86 -16.33 18.50 -27.49
C HIS A 86 -16.03 19.96 -27.17
N GLU A 87 -16.89 20.86 -27.69
CA GLU A 87 -16.81 22.29 -27.38
C GLU A 87 -17.16 22.58 -25.93
N ALA A 88 -16.36 23.41 -25.27
CA ALA A 88 -16.67 23.82 -23.91
C ALA A 88 -17.90 24.74 -23.88
N GLN A 89 -18.83 24.46 -22.96
CA GLN A 89 -20.06 25.23 -22.79
C GLN A 89 -20.10 25.88 -21.41
N LYS A 90 -20.45 27.19 -21.38
CA LYS A 90 -20.68 27.94 -20.12
C LYS A 90 -22.16 28.19 -19.92
N VAL A 91 -22.65 27.91 -18.73
CA VAL A 91 -24.06 28.10 -18.37
C VAL A 91 -24.15 28.89 -17.08
N LYS A 92 -24.84 30.04 -17.10
CA LYS A 92 -25.17 30.82 -15.91
C LYS A 92 -26.45 30.31 -15.31
N LEU A 93 -26.44 30.11 -14.00
CA LEU A 93 -27.58 29.63 -13.22
C LEU A 93 -27.65 30.32 -11.86
N ALA A 94 -28.85 30.40 -11.33
CA ALA A 94 -29.05 30.82 -9.95
C ALA A 94 -29.06 29.57 -9.03
N CYS A 95 -28.41 29.66 -7.89
CA CYS A 95 -28.40 28.67 -6.86
C CYS A 95 -29.29 29.15 -5.69
N PRO A 96 -30.34 28.43 -5.27
CA PRO A 96 -30.72 27.07 -5.64
C PRO A 96 -31.40 26.94 -7.01
N ASN A 97 -31.07 25.88 -7.73
CA ASN A 97 -31.76 25.48 -8.95
C ASN A 97 -32.62 24.22 -8.64
N PRO A 98 -33.95 24.32 -8.68
CA PRO A 98 -34.83 23.24 -8.26
C PRO A 98 -34.93 22.05 -9.24
N GLN A 99 -34.46 22.23 -10.47
CA GLN A 99 -34.57 21.20 -11.53
C GLN A 99 -33.20 20.74 -12.03
N PRO A 100 -33.03 19.42 -12.28
CA PRO A 100 -31.82 18.93 -12.93
C PRO A 100 -31.63 19.57 -14.30
N ILE A 101 -30.42 19.99 -14.62
CA ILE A 101 -30.09 20.61 -15.91
C ILE A 101 -29.61 19.57 -16.90
N LEU A 102 -30.08 19.68 -18.15
CA LEU A 102 -29.58 18.86 -19.27
C LEU A 102 -28.64 19.72 -20.11
N ILE A 103 -27.41 19.28 -20.23
CA ILE A 103 -26.38 19.93 -21.04
C ILE A 103 -26.11 19.04 -22.24
N LYS A 104 -26.12 19.64 -23.43
CA LYS A 104 -25.73 18.97 -24.69
C LYS A 104 -24.46 19.65 -25.17
N LEU A 105 -23.34 18.92 -25.14
CA LEU A 105 -22.09 19.40 -25.72
C LEU A 105 -22.01 19.06 -27.19
N GLN A 106 -21.64 20.04 -27.98
CA GLN A 106 -21.40 19.87 -29.40
C GLN A 106 -20.07 19.18 -29.63
N GLU A 107 -19.99 18.28 -30.61
CA GLU A 107 -18.72 17.76 -31.05
C GLU A 107 -17.82 18.89 -31.54
N GLN A 108 -16.56 18.82 -31.20
CA GLN A 108 -15.59 19.81 -31.64
C GLN A 108 -15.42 19.75 -33.15
N LEU A 109 -15.82 20.80 -33.84
CA LEU A 109 -15.55 20.95 -35.26
C LEU A 109 -14.05 21.18 -35.48
N TYR A 110 -13.42 20.22 -36.13
CA TYR A 110 -12.02 20.33 -36.52
C TYR A 110 -11.91 20.98 -37.87
N THR A 111 -11.26 22.11 -37.99
CA THR A 111 -10.89 22.66 -39.27
C THR A 111 -9.74 21.81 -39.83
N LEU A 112 -10.04 21.02 -40.85
CA LEU A 112 -9.02 20.39 -41.67
C LEU A 112 -8.44 21.50 -42.56
N GLU A 113 -7.24 21.96 -42.28
CA GLU A 113 -6.47 22.67 -43.28
C GLU A 113 -6.14 21.67 -44.40
N GLU A 114 -6.37 22.07 -45.69
CA GLU A 114 -5.78 21.36 -46.83
C GLU A 114 -4.33 21.02 -46.47
N THR A 115 -3.90 19.81 -46.77
CA THR A 115 -2.59 19.25 -46.38
C THR A 115 -1.45 20.22 -46.75
N TYR A 116 -1.15 21.16 -45.90
CA TYR A 116 0.08 21.96 -46.01
C TYR A 116 1.26 21.09 -45.73
N VAL A 117 1.76 20.45 -46.78
CA VAL A 117 3.11 19.89 -46.74
C VAL A 117 4.04 21.08 -46.62
N THR A 118 4.77 21.17 -45.49
CA THR A 118 5.80 22.19 -45.32
C THR A 118 6.84 22.08 -46.46
N SER A 119 7.53 23.14 -46.78
CA SER A 119 8.50 23.18 -47.87
C SER A 119 9.59 22.07 -47.80
N ASP A 120 9.75 21.43 -46.60
CA ASP A 120 10.66 20.29 -46.40
C ASP A 120 9.94 18.92 -46.38
N GLY A 121 8.67 18.86 -46.82
CA GLY A 121 7.89 17.61 -46.99
C GLY A 121 7.41 16.96 -45.67
N LYS A 122 7.56 17.64 -44.51
CA LYS A 122 7.14 17.10 -43.21
C LYS A 122 5.75 17.57 -42.79
N ASP A 123 5.07 16.73 -42.01
CA ASP A 123 3.77 17.08 -41.43
C ASP A 123 3.91 18.27 -40.45
N PRO A 124 3.03 19.27 -40.46
CA PRO A 124 3.04 20.42 -39.55
C PRO A 124 3.11 20.04 -38.06
N ALA A 125 2.58 18.87 -37.68
CA ALA A 125 2.66 18.35 -36.32
C ALA A 125 4.10 18.34 -35.78
N TYR A 126 5.11 18.10 -36.63
CA TYR A 126 6.52 18.07 -36.16
C TYR A 126 7.00 19.43 -35.66
N GLY A 127 6.57 20.52 -36.27
CA GLY A 127 6.87 21.89 -35.83
C GLY A 127 6.21 22.23 -34.52
N ILE A 128 4.96 21.81 -34.33
CA ILE A 128 4.18 22.03 -33.11
C ILE A 128 4.79 21.21 -31.97
N MET A 129 5.03 19.92 -32.19
CA MET A 129 5.63 19.02 -31.20
C MET A 129 7.04 19.45 -30.77
N ARG A 130 7.86 19.98 -31.70
CA ARG A 130 9.18 20.54 -31.37
C ARG A 130 9.06 21.67 -30.36
N LYS A 131 8.16 22.63 -30.60
CA LYS A 131 7.89 23.73 -29.69
C LYS A 131 7.35 23.26 -28.34
N ALA A 132 6.50 22.25 -28.33
CA ALA A 132 5.98 21.63 -27.09
C ALA A 132 7.10 20.95 -26.29
N ILE A 133 7.99 20.25 -26.97
CA ILE A 133 9.18 19.60 -26.36
C ILE A 133 10.16 20.64 -25.81
N ASP A 134 10.40 21.74 -26.54
CA ASP A 134 11.29 22.82 -26.11
C ASP A 134 10.73 23.52 -24.85
N ASN A 135 9.40 23.75 -24.78
CA ASN A 135 8.73 24.35 -23.65
C ASN A 135 8.46 23.36 -22.49
N ARG A 136 8.71 22.08 -22.67
CA ARG A 136 8.42 21.03 -21.70
C ARG A 136 8.96 21.31 -20.30
N LYS A 137 10.25 21.71 -20.21
CA LYS A 137 10.91 21.99 -18.92
C LYS A 137 10.25 23.16 -18.16
N TYR A 138 9.75 24.14 -18.89
CA TYR A 138 9.01 25.27 -18.31
C TYR A 138 7.70 24.80 -17.68
N HIS A 139 6.91 23.99 -18.42
CA HIS A 139 5.63 23.47 -17.93
C HIS A 139 5.83 22.44 -16.82
N LEU A 140 6.83 21.57 -16.94
CA LEU A 140 7.21 20.62 -15.90
C LEU A 140 7.62 21.35 -14.61
N GLY A 141 8.30 22.51 -14.68
CA GLY A 141 8.74 23.28 -13.53
C GLY A 141 7.64 24.05 -12.82
N LYS A 142 6.45 24.22 -13.41
CA LYS A 142 5.37 25.02 -12.84
C LYS A 142 4.12 24.21 -12.52
N PRO A 143 3.45 24.53 -11.39
CA PRO A 143 3.91 25.41 -10.32
C PRO A 143 5.06 24.78 -9.53
N ASN A 144 5.83 25.57 -8.78
CA ASN A 144 6.90 25.04 -7.92
C ASN A 144 6.36 24.15 -6.81
N ALA A 145 5.18 24.46 -6.32
CA ALA A 145 4.47 23.69 -5.33
C ALA A 145 2.96 23.84 -5.49
N PHE A 146 2.20 22.84 -5.09
CA PHE A 146 0.75 22.93 -5.00
C PHE A 146 0.19 22.00 -3.94
N ARG A 147 -1.01 22.32 -3.50
CA ARG A 147 -1.89 21.48 -2.71
C ARG A 147 -3.21 21.35 -3.44
N CYS A 148 -3.83 20.18 -3.39
CA CYS A 148 -5.18 19.96 -3.89
C CYS A 148 -5.88 18.86 -3.11
N MET A 149 -7.21 18.81 -3.22
CA MET A 149 -7.99 17.65 -2.85
C MET A 149 -8.07 16.71 -4.05
N VAL A 150 -7.85 15.42 -3.79
CA VAL A 150 -7.91 14.38 -4.84
C VAL A 150 -8.94 13.35 -4.44
N TYR A 151 -9.95 13.17 -5.27
CA TYR A 151 -10.89 12.08 -5.18
C TYR A 151 -10.54 11.02 -6.23
N ILE A 152 -10.49 9.76 -5.81
CA ILE A 152 -10.22 8.64 -6.70
C ILE A 152 -11.31 7.59 -6.51
N LYS A 153 -11.94 7.19 -7.62
CA LYS A 153 -12.84 6.03 -7.68
C LYS A 153 -12.22 4.96 -8.56
N GLY A 154 -12.05 3.75 -8.00
CA GLY A 154 -11.52 2.59 -8.70
C GLY A 154 -12.56 1.48 -8.80
N ILE A 155 -12.74 0.92 -9.98
CA ILE A 155 -13.62 -0.20 -10.24
C ILE A 155 -12.92 -1.25 -11.09
N GLN A 156 -13.10 -2.54 -10.74
CA GLN A 156 -12.61 -3.67 -11.52
C GLN A 156 -13.72 -4.69 -11.67
N ARG A 157 -13.89 -5.19 -12.90
CA ARG A 157 -14.90 -6.19 -13.24
C ARG A 157 -14.23 -7.45 -13.77
N LEU A 158 -14.74 -8.59 -13.34
CA LEU A 158 -14.37 -9.90 -13.85
C LEU A 158 -15.47 -10.38 -14.82
N HIS A 159 -15.11 -10.70 -16.04
CA HIS A 159 -16.03 -11.16 -17.08
C HIS A 159 -15.97 -12.67 -17.29
N ALA A 160 -14.80 -13.26 -17.05
CA ALA A 160 -14.60 -14.71 -17.17
C ALA A 160 -13.45 -15.17 -16.26
N PHE A 161 -13.53 -16.41 -15.80
CA PHE A 161 -12.48 -17.08 -15.07
C PHE A 161 -12.37 -18.55 -15.55
N PRO A 162 -11.18 -19.18 -15.45
CA PRO A 162 -10.97 -20.56 -15.85
C PRO A 162 -11.43 -21.54 -14.76
N ASP A 163 -11.79 -22.76 -15.13
CA ASP A 163 -12.11 -23.82 -14.15
C ASP A 163 -10.90 -24.26 -13.34
N ARG A 164 -9.71 -24.17 -13.95
CA ARG A 164 -8.44 -24.58 -13.32
C ARG A 164 -7.30 -23.65 -13.69
N VAL A 165 -6.40 -23.40 -12.72
CA VAL A 165 -5.13 -22.68 -12.91
C VAL A 165 -4.01 -23.57 -12.37
N LEU A 166 -2.99 -23.84 -13.19
CA LEU A 166 -1.85 -24.72 -12.83
C LEU A 166 -2.29 -26.08 -12.23
N GLY A 167 -3.38 -26.64 -12.75
CA GLY A 167 -3.94 -27.92 -12.29
C GLY A 167 -4.86 -27.84 -11.06
N MET A 168 -4.87 -26.72 -10.35
CA MET A 168 -5.74 -26.48 -9.19
C MET A 168 -7.10 -25.93 -9.63
N ARG A 169 -8.18 -26.45 -9.05
CA ARG A 169 -9.54 -25.96 -9.32
C ARG A 169 -9.71 -24.56 -8.75
N VAL A 170 -10.23 -23.66 -9.57
CA VAL A 170 -10.61 -22.30 -9.15
C VAL A 170 -11.93 -22.41 -8.38
N SER A 171 -11.98 -21.84 -7.18
CA SER A 171 -13.16 -21.86 -6.29
C SER A 171 -14.05 -20.62 -6.47
N LEU A 172 -14.18 -20.14 -7.70
CA LEU A 172 -15.10 -19.06 -8.09
C LEU A 172 -16.31 -19.66 -8.77
N ASP A 173 -17.45 -18.97 -8.68
CA ASP A 173 -18.68 -19.32 -9.39
C ASP A 173 -19.25 -18.12 -10.15
N SER A 174 -20.36 -18.30 -10.84
CA SER A 174 -20.98 -17.24 -11.65
C SER A 174 -21.41 -16.02 -10.84
N SER A 175 -21.59 -16.12 -9.53
CA SER A 175 -21.91 -14.99 -8.64
C SER A 175 -20.71 -14.11 -8.35
N ASP A 176 -19.49 -14.59 -8.62
CA ASP A 176 -18.24 -13.83 -8.49
C ASP A 176 -17.92 -13.00 -9.76
N LEU A 177 -18.72 -13.15 -10.83
CA LEU A 177 -18.64 -12.29 -12.01
C LEU A 177 -19.23 -10.90 -11.74
N GLY A 178 -18.81 -9.89 -12.51
CA GLY A 178 -19.19 -8.51 -12.31
C GLY A 178 -18.16 -7.72 -11.51
N ILE A 179 -18.59 -6.79 -10.66
CA ILE A 179 -17.69 -5.94 -9.88
C ILE A 179 -16.97 -6.79 -8.81
N VAL A 180 -15.66 -6.95 -8.96
CA VAL A 180 -14.80 -7.64 -7.96
C VAL A 180 -14.12 -6.66 -7.01
N TYR A 181 -13.92 -5.43 -7.46
CA TYR A 181 -13.34 -4.36 -6.65
C TYR A 181 -14.04 -3.04 -6.97
N LEU A 182 -14.50 -2.35 -5.94
CA LEU A 182 -15.02 -0.99 -5.99
C LEU A 182 -14.50 -0.26 -4.77
N SER A 183 -13.87 0.88 -5.01
CA SER A 183 -13.31 1.68 -3.92
C SER A 183 -13.35 3.16 -4.24
N GLU A 184 -13.42 3.95 -3.18
CA GLU A 184 -13.36 5.41 -3.21
C GLU A 184 -12.35 5.90 -2.18
N SER A 185 -11.60 6.94 -2.50
CA SER A 185 -10.73 7.63 -1.55
C SER A 185 -10.74 9.14 -1.78
N VAL A 186 -10.52 9.89 -0.71
CA VAL A 186 -10.28 11.33 -0.76
C VAL A 186 -9.02 11.63 0.02
N SER A 187 -8.10 12.36 -0.62
CA SER A 187 -6.80 12.71 -0.06
C SER A 187 -6.51 14.20 -0.21
N LYS A 188 -5.81 14.76 0.78
CA LYS A 188 -5.09 16.03 0.64
C LYS A 188 -3.74 15.72 0.04
N PHE A 189 -3.53 16.08 -1.20
CA PHE A 189 -2.29 15.85 -1.93
C PHE A 189 -1.44 17.12 -1.94
N ASN A 190 -0.18 17.01 -1.55
CA ASN A 190 0.78 18.12 -1.52
C ASN A 190 2.02 17.69 -2.31
N LEU A 191 2.45 18.54 -3.20
CA LEU A 191 3.64 18.36 -4.00
C LEU A 191 4.48 19.63 -3.99
N ARG A 192 5.79 19.46 -3.81
CA ARG A 192 6.81 20.50 -4.04
C ARG A 192 7.88 19.91 -4.96
N LYS A 193 8.04 20.55 -6.11
CA LYS A 193 9.02 20.07 -7.09
C LYS A 193 10.45 20.15 -6.56
N PRO A 194 11.35 19.23 -6.96
CA PRO A 194 11.11 18.26 -8.02
C PRO A 194 10.42 16.96 -7.56
N LYS A 195 10.40 16.58 -6.27
CA LYS A 195 10.00 15.22 -5.85
C LYS A 195 9.41 15.11 -4.45
N ASP A 196 9.21 16.23 -3.76
CA ASP A 196 8.65 16.17 -2.41
C ASP A 196 7.15 15.97 -2.49
N ILE A 197 6.68 14.82 -2.01
CA ILE A 197 5.26 14.44 -1.97
C ILE A 197 4.85 14.17 -0.53
N ARG A 198 3.66 14.61 -0.18
CA ARG A 198 2.97 14.22 1.03
C ARG A 198 1.48 14.14 0.78
N GLU A 199 0.95 12.96 0.94
CA GLU A 199 -0.48 12.69 0.81
C GLU A 199 -1.09 12.36 2.18
N VAL A 200 -2.28 12.90 2.45
CA VAL A 200 -3.06 12.58 3.66
C VAL A 200 -4.44 12.10 3.22
N MET A 201 -4.67 10.78 3.32
CA MET A 201 -5.95 10.17 3.01
C MET A 201 -6.94 10.43 4.16
N VAL A 202 -7.94 11.25 3.91
CA VAL A 202 -8.94 11.69 4.89
C VAL A 202 -10.17 10.80 4.93
N SER A 203 -10.45 10.10 3.83
CA SER A 203 -11.51 9.11 3.75
C SER A 203 -11.21 8.02 2.72
N SER A 204 -11.69 6.81 3.02
CA SER A 204 -11.49 5.63 2.17
C SER A 204 -12.66 4.66 2.35
N LYS A 205 -13.18 4.11 1.26
CA LYS A 205 -14.24 3.11 1.26
C LYS A 205 -13.88 2.00 0.27
N VAL A 206 -14.12 0.76 0.66
CA VAL A 206 -13.95 -0.42 -0.21
C VAL A 206 -15.18 -1.30 -0.05
N SER A 207 -15.86 -1.62 -1.14
CA SER A 207 -17.07 -2.43 -1.14
C SER A 207 -16.85 -3.79 -0.48
N GLY A 208 -17.71 -4.16 0.47
CA GLY A 208 -17.65 -5.43 1.19
C GLY A 208 -16.48 -5.58 2.18
N ARG A 209 -15.76 -4.49 2.51
CA ARG A 209 -14.61 -4.50 3.43
C ARG A 209 -14.62 -3.32 4.37
N ASN A 210 -15.46 -3.35 5.39
CA ASN A 210 -15.65 -2.25 6.35
C ASN A 210 -14.38 -1.85 7.15
N ASN A 211 -13.37 -2.72 7.17
CA ASN A 211 -12.10 -2.49 7.87
C ASN A 211 -10.90 -2.32 6.94
N ALA A 212 -11.11 -2.28 5.62
CA ALA A 212 -10.04 -2.09 4.64
C ALA A 212 -9.87 -0.61 4.27
N PHE A 213 -8.67 -0.28 3.82
CA PHE A 213 -8.37 1.00 3.19
C PHE A 213 -8.20 0.77 1.69
N SER A 214 -8.68 1.73 0.90
CA SER A 214 -8.43 1.75 -0.55
C SER A 214 -6.93 1.78 -0.83
N TYR A 215 -6.51 1.12 -1.89
CA TYR A 215 -5.15 1.23 -2.43
C TYR A 215 -4.99 2.44 -3.36
N ASN A 216 -6.04 3.23 -3.58
CA ASN A 216 -6.02 4.39 -4.45
C ASN A 216 -5.22 5.52 -3.79
N GLN A 217 -3.99 5.73 -4.23
CA GLN A 217 -3.11 6.81 -3.78
C GLN A 217 -2.90 7.78 -4.94
N ALA A 218 -3.05 9.06 -4.68
CA ALA A 218 -2.81 10.09 -5.69
C ALA A 218 -1.35 10.09 -6.16
N SER A 219 -0.41 9.81 -5.24
CA SER A 219 1.02 9.68 -5.52
C SER A 219 1.37 8.60 -6.55
N ASP A 220 0.59 7.53 -6.62
CA ASP A 220 0.85 6.38 -7.49
C ASP A 220 0.13 6.49 -8.85
N ILE A 221 -0.97 7.24 -8.88
CA ILE A 221 -1.85 7.35 -10.06
C ILE A 221 -1.50 8.58 -10.91
N LEU A 222 -0.94 9.65 -10.32
CA LEU A 222 -0.65 10.90 -11.03
C LEU A 222 0.42 10.68 -12.11
N ILE A 223 0.03 10.91 -13.36
CA ILE A 223 0.90 10.82 -14.53
C ILE A 223 1.17 12.22 -15.06
N ASP A 224 2.44 12.60 -15.20
CA ASP A 224 2.87 13.88 -15.78
C ASP A 224 3.59 13.64 -17.12
N PHE A 225 2.89 13.87 -18.25
CA PHE A 225 3.47 13.68 -19.59
C PHE A 225 4.56 14.71 -19.96
N TYR A 226 4.79 15.72 -19.12
CA TYR A 226 5.97 16.56 -19.26
C TYR A 226 7.26 15.88 -18.77
N GLU A 227 7.16 14.79 -18.01
CA GLU A 227 8.32 13.93 -17.70
C GLU A 227 8.81 13.22 -18.97
N SER A 228 10.11 12.92 -19.04
CA SER A 228 10.70 12.22 -20.20
C SER A 228 10.33 10.74 -20.22
N LEU A 229 10.25 10.14 -19.05
CA LEU A 229 9.94 8.75 -18.82
C LEU A 229 8.78 8.67 -17.82
N ILE A 230 7.71 8.03 -18.23
CA ILE A 230 6.54 7.81 -17.41
C ILE A 230 6.69 6.45 -16.72
N ASN A 231 6.82 6.49 -15.40
CA ASN A 231 6.91 5.27 -14.60
C ASN A 231 5.51 4.89 -14.10
N VAL A 232 5.09 3.69 -14.46
CA VAL A 232 3.90 3.04 -13.90
C VAL A 232 4.40 1.77 -13.22
N TYR A 233 4.91 1.93 -12.00
CA TYR A 233 5.74 0.95 -11.30
C TYR A 233 5.14 -0.46 -11.20
N GLU A 234 3.82 -0.56 -11.10
CA GLU A 234 3.13 -1.85 -11.03
C GLU A 234 2.99 -2.55 -12.38
N LEU A 235 3.20 -1.82 -13.49
CA LEU A 235 2.96 -2.30 -14.84
C LEU A 235 4.23 -2.42 -15.69
N SER A 236 5.34 -1.79 -15.30
CA SER A 236 6.63 -1.93 -15.98
C SER A 236 7.78 -1.36 -15.12
N GLU A 237 8.84 -2.13 -14.97
CA GLU A 237 10.08 -1.65 -14.33
C GLU A 237 10.86 -0.64 -15.18
N ARG A 238 10.68 -0.67 -16.53
CA ARG A 238 11.42 0.17 -17.47
C ARG A 238 10.84 1.58 -17.64
N GLY A 239 9.56 1.77 -17.36
CA GLY A 239 8.83 2.98 -17.70
C GLY A 239 8.60 3.13 -19.22
N PHE A 240 7.85 4.18 -19.62
CA PHE A 240 7.42 4.44 -20.98
C PHE A 240 7.84 5.84 -21.41
N ILE A 241 8.32 5.95 -22.67
CA ILE A 241 8.84 7.21 -23.23
C ILE A 241 7.65 8.14 -23.51
N SER A 242 7.67 9.34 -22.91
CA SER A 242 6.65 10.36 -23.18
C SER A 242 6.72 10.87 -24.62
N PRO A 243 5.56 11.15 -25.25
CA PRO A 243 5.53 11.87 -26.54
C PRO A 243 6.21 13.25 -26.50
N LEU A 244 6.37 13.85 -25.33
CA LEU A 244 7.08 15.11 -25.12
C LEU A 244 8.55 14.91 -24.67
N SER A 245 9.06 13.69 -24.64
CA SER A 245 10.47 13.43 -24.36
C SER A 245 11.38 14.12 -25.36
N ALA A 246 12.56 14.56 -24.95
CA ALA A 246 13.59 15.08 -25.86
C ALA A 246 13.99 14.09 -26.97
N SER A 247 13.86 12.77 -26.69
CA SER A 247 14.12 11.70 -27.64
C SER A 247 12.89 11.29 -28.46
N SER A 248 11.77 11.96 -28.29
CA SER A 248 10.46 11.61 -28.87
C SER A 248 10.50 11.32 -30.35
N PHE A 249 11.20 12.15 -31.13
CA PHE A 249 11.31 11.98 -32.59
C PHE A 249 12.07 10.70 -33.02
N LEU A 250 12.78 10.03 -32.13
CA LEU A 250 13.40 8.74 -32.41
C LEU A 250 12.37 7.60 -32.38
N TYR A 251 11.34 7.74 -31.56
CA TYR A 251 10.37 6.69 -31.24
C TYR A 251 9.01 6.89 -31.91
N TYR A 252 8.63 8.15 -32.20
CA TYR A 252 7.31 8.52 -32.69
C TYR A 252 7.32 9.14 -34.09
N ARG A 253 6.21 8.97 -34.78
CA ARG A 253 5.74 9.81 -35.90
C ARG A 253 4.55 10.60 -35.39
N PHE A 254 4.40 11.82 -35.90
CA PHE A 254 3.31 12.72 -35.54
C PHE A 254 2.55 13.13 -36.78
N LYS A 255 1.22 13.19 -36.69
CA LYS A 255 0.32 13.62 -37.76
C LYS A 255 -0.69 14.62 -37.21
N LEU A 256 -0.80 15.76 -37.85
CA LEU A 256 -1.83 16.77 -37.52
C LEU A 256 -3.20 16.29 -38.04
N LEU A 257 -4.14 16.07 -37.10
CA LEU A 257 -5.51 15.68 -37.43
C LEU A 257 -6.44 16.86 -37.57
N GLY A 258 -6.08 18.04 -37.03
CA GLY A 258 -6.88 19.25 -37.12
C GLY A 258 -6.53 20.25 -36.01
N LYS A 259 -7.26 21.36 -36.00
CA LYS A 259 -7.18 22.39 -34.97
C LYS A 259 -8.55 22.95 -34.62
N PHE A 260 -8.68 23.50 -33.42
CA PHE A 260 -9.87 24.18 -32.93
C PHE A 260 -9.50 25.34 -32.01
N LEU A 261 -10.47 26.17 -31.68
CA LEU A 261 -10.30 27.25 -30.70
C LEU A 261 -10.94 26.83 -29.39
N ASP A 262 -10.19 26.95 -28.28
CA ASP A 262 -10.70 26.82 -26.93
C ASP A 262 -10.16 27.93 -26.04
N ALA A 263 -11.06 28.62 -25.34
CA ALA A 263 -10.75 29.75 -24.48
C ALA A 263 -9.84 30.84 -25.14
N GLY A 264 -9.98 31.05 -26.46
CA GLY A 264 -9.20 31.98 -27.25
C GLY A 264 -7.81 31.49 -27.69
N GLU A 265 -7.44 30.28 -27.35
CA GLU A 265 -6.19 29.63 -27.81
C GLU A 265 -6.47 28.63 -28.93
N THR A 266 -5.52 28.49 -29.85
CA THR A 266 -5.60 27.46 -30.89
C THR A 266 -5.09 26.15 -30.30
N VAL A 267 -5.90 25.11 -30.32
CA VAL A 267 -5.55 23.76 -29.88
C VAL A 267 -5.37 22.86 -31.10
N TYR A 268 -4.21 22.21 -31.20
CA TYR A 268 -3.86 21.28 -32.26
C TYR A 268 -4.09 19.84 -31.81
N ARG A 269 -4.89 19.07 -32.55
CA ARG A 269 -5.09 17.63 -32.35
C ARG A 269 -4.03 16.87 -33.14
N ILE A 270 -3.17 16.15 -32.44
CA ILE A 270 -2.01 15.47 -33.02
C ILE A 270 -2.09 13.99 -32.70
N GLU A 271 -2.05 13.16 -33.74
CA GLU A 271 -1.93 11.71 -33.62
C GLU A 271 -0.48 11.34 -33.28
N VAL A 272 -0.32 10.52 -32.25
CA VAL A 272 0.95 9.97 -31.77
C VAL A 272 1.07 8.53 -32.23
N ILE A 273 1.96 8.27 -33.16
CA ILE A 273 2.12 6.98 -33.82
C ILE A 273 3.48 6.39 -33.47
N PRO A 274 3.55 5.24 -32.82
CA PRO A 274 4.80 4.52 -32.57
C PRO A 274 5.53 4.19 -33.89
N LYS A 275 6.83 4.34 -33.92
CA LYS A 275 7.65 3.84 -35.07
C LYS A 275 7.79 2.32 -34.99
N ARG A 276 7.82 1.76 -33.80
CA ARG A 276 7.85 0.33 -33.52
C ARG A 276 6.87 0.01 -32.38
N ASN A 277 5.99 -0.93 -32.59
CA ASN A 277 4.97 -1.29 -31.60
C ASN A 277 5.52 -2.07 -30.39
N THR A 278 6.79 -2.50 -30.43
CA THR A 278 7.46 -3.22 -29.33
C THR A 278 8.29 -2.32 -28.44
N ASP A 279 8.49 -1.05 -28.82
CA ASP A 279 9.15 -0.07 -27.96
C ASP A 279 8.22 0.33 -26.80
N PRO A 280 8.75 0.76 -25.65
CA PRO A 280 7.94 1.21 -24.50
C PRO A 280 7.39 2.62 -24.74
N VAL A 281 6.40 2.72 -25.61
CA VAL A 281 5.85 3.99 -26.15
C VAL A 281 4.34 4.00 -26.18
N PHE A 282 3.77 5.19 -26.11
CA PHE A 282 2.33 5.43 -26.18
C PHE A 282 1.86 5.53 -27.64
N ALA A 283 0.60 5.20 -27.88
CA ALA A 283 -0.13 5.54 -29.11
C ALA A 283 -1.38 6.33 -28.74
N GLY A 284 -2.01 7.01 -29.72
CA GLY A 284 -3.25 7.75 -29.51
C GLY A 284 -3.14 9.22 -29.87
N GLU A 285 -3.69 10.12 -29.09
CA GLU A 285 -3.81 11.52 -29.41
C GLU A 285 -3.31 12.43 -28.27
N ILE A 286 -2.65 13.51 -28.66
CA ILE A 286 -2.28 14.60 -27.77
C ILE A 286 -2.77 15.93 -28.33
N PHE A 287 -3.28 16.78 -27.44
CA PHE A 287 -3.83 18.08 -27.78
C PHE A 287 -2.90 19.16 -27.23
N ILE A 288 -2.37 20.01 -28.11
CA ILE A 288 -1.36 21.04 -27.77
C ILE A 288 -1.95 22.42 -28.05
N ALA A 289 -1.99 23.27 -27.03
CA ALA A 289 -2.53 24.65 -27.14
C ALA A 289 -1.41 25.66 -27.44
N ALA A 290 -1.62 26.54 -28.42
CA ALA A 290 -0.73 27.64 -28.78
C ALA A 290 -1.35 28.98 -28.33
N PRO A 291 -0.49 29.96 -27.92
CA PRO A 291 0.93 30.05 -28.18
C PRO A 291 1.84 29.42 -27.11
N SER A 292 1.29 28.88 -26.02
CA SER A 292 2.06 28.35 -24.89
C SER A 292 2.69 26.97 -25.18
N TYR A 293 2.18 26.23 -26.17
CA TYR A 293 2.58 24.86 -26.51
C TYR A 293 2.50 23.88 -25.34
N ARG A 294 1.53 24.12 -24.42
CA ARG A 294 1.21 23.25 -23.30
C ARG A 294 0.28 22.11 -23.73
N ILE A 295 0.22 21.07 -22.92
CA ILE A 295 -0.80 20.04 -23.04
C ILE A 295 -2.16 20.67 -22.67
N HIS A 296 -3.16 20.49 -23.55
CA HIS A 296 -4.56 20.80 -23.28
C HIS A 296 -5.29 19.56 -22.74
N SER A 297 -5.11 18.43 -23.41
CA SER A 297 -5.66 17.12 -23.01
C SER A 297 -4.86 15.99 -23.65
N THR A 298 -5.05 14.76 -23.16
CA THR A 298 -4.44 13.57 -23.72
C THR A 298 -5.47 12.45 -23.81
N ASN A 299 -5.34 11.61 -24.84
CA ASN A 299 -6.00 10.32 -24.97
C ASN A 299 -4.98 9.33 -25.52
N LEU A 300 -4.11 8.86 -24.64
CA LEU A 300 -2.98 8.00 -24.97
C LEU A 300 -3.19 6.60 -24.42
N TYR A 301 -2.67 5.60 -25.10
CA TYR A 301 -2.79 4.23 -24.63
C TYR A 301 -1.51 3.42 -24.86
N LEU A 302 -1.35 2.40 -24.04
CA LEU A 302 -0.34 1.36 -24.12
C LEU A 302 -1.03 0.04 -24.45
N THR A 303 -0.30 -0.85 -25.12
CA THR A 303 -0.77 -2.21 -25.40
C THR A 303 0.25 -3.23 -24.86
N LYS A 304 -0.16 -4.47 -24.73
CA LYS A 304 0.71 -5.56 -24.26
C LYS A 304 2.04 -5.65 -25.02
N SER A 305 2.02 -5.32 -26.33
CA SER A 305 3.23 -5.34 -27.17
C SER A 305 4.29 -4.31 -26.75
N THR A 306 3.92 -3.25 -26.03
CA THR A 306 4.85 -2.22 -25.56
C THR A 306 5.55 -2.60 -24.23
N GLY A 307 5.28 -3.80 -23.69
CA GLY A 307 5.88 -4.31 -22.47
C GLY A 307 5.12 -3.92 -21.20
N VAL A 308 3.82 -3.70 -21.30
CA VAL A 308 2.94 -3.59 -20.14
C VAL A 308 2.71 -4.98 -19.58
N GLU A 309 2.92 -5.17 -18.29
CA GLU A 309 2.68 -6.42 -17.59
C GLU A 309 1.24 -6.50 -17.06
N PHE A 310 0.68 -7.70 -17.02
CA PHE A 310 -0.65 -8.03 -16.45
C PHE A 310 -1.88 -7.41 -17.15
N VAL A 311 -1.73 -6.42 -18.03
CA VAL A 311 -2.83 -5.81 -18.78
C VAL A 311 -2.64 -5.93 -20.29
N ASP A 312 -3.72 -6.05 -21.03
CA ASP A 312 -3.70 -6.09 -22.50
C ASP A 312 -3.65 -4.68 -23.09
N THR A 313 -4.36 -3.75 -22.46
CA THR A 313 -4.40 -2.33 -22.83
C THR A 313 -4.49 -1.46 -21.58
N LEU A 314 -3.82 -0.32 -21.59
CA LEU A 314 -3.98 0.76 -20.62
C LEU A 314 -4.17 2.07 -21.38
N ARG A 315 -5.33 2.72 -21.22
CA ARG A 315 -5.64 4.03 -21.77
C ARG A 315 -5.57 5.09 -20.68
N ILE A 316 -4.99 6.24 -21.01
CA ILE A 316 -4.79 7.37 -20.11
C ILE A 316 -5.41 8.60 -20.75
N GLU A 317 -6.49 9.06 -20.17
CA GLU A 317 -7.16 10.30 -20.56
C GLU A 317 -6.91 11.35 -19.49
N GLN A 318 -6.44 12.53 -19.89
CA GLN A 318 -6.26 13.67 -18.99
C GLN A 318 -6.90 14.91 -19.57
N LEU A 319 -7.55 15.68 -18.71
CA LEU A 319 -8.09 16.99 -19.05
C LEU A 319 -7.45 18.04 -18.15
N PHE A 320 -6.92 19.11 -18.75
CA PHE A 320 -6.34 20.23 -18.05
C PHE A 320 -7.29 21.43 -18.08
N VAL A 321 -7.29 22.21 -17.03
CA VAL A 321 -8.09 23.42 -16.89
C VAL A 321 -7.25 24.58 -16.34
N PRO A 322 -7.60 25.85 -16.67
CA PRO A 322 -6.93 26.99 -16.08
C PRO A 322 -7.27 27.09 -14.58
N ILE A 323 -6.25 27.27 -13.74
CA ILE A 323 -6.40 27.55 -12.31
C ILE A 323 -6.18 29.06 -12.06
N GLN A 324 -5.24 29.63 -12.78
CA GLN A 324 -4.90 31.07 -12.81
C GLN A 324 -4.60 31.42 -14.26
N ASP A 325 -4.57 32.69 -14.61
CA ASP A 325 -4.52 33.21 -15.99
C ASP A 325 -3.58 32.49 -16.96
N SER A 326 -2.45 31.99 -16.49
CA SER A 326 -1.47 31.28 -17.34
C SER A 326 -1.13 29.87 -16.86
N LEU A 327 -1.73 29.40 -15.75
CA LEU A 327 -1.41 28.10 -15.14
C LEU A 327 -2.55 27.11 -15.37
N TRP A 328 -2.25 26.06 -16.06
CA TRP A 328 -3.18 24.95 -16.31
C TRP A 328 -2.75 23.71 -15.52
N MET A 329 -3.70 23.09 -14.87
CA MET A 329 -3.49 21.91 -14.03
C MET A 329 -4.47 20.81 -14.41
N PRO A 330 -4.16 19.52 -14.13
CA PRO A 330 -5.11 18.45 -14.34
C PRO A 330 -6.40 18.69 -13.56
N ALA A 331 -7.55 18.61 -14.23
CA ALA A 331 -8.86 18.56 -13.56
C ALA A 331 -9.28 17.13 -13.31
N SER A 332 -9.01 16.27 -14.31
CA SER A 332 -9.33 14.85 -14.24
C SER A 332 -8.27 14.01 -14.91
N GLN A 333 -8.14 12.78 -14.43
CA GLN A 333 -7.39 11.72 -15.08
C GLN A 333 -8.19 10.44 -15.00
N LYS A 334 -8.28 9.73 -16.12
CA LYS A 334 -8.92 8.42 -16.21
C LYS A 334 -7.91 7.41 -16.72
N LEU A 335 -7.82 6.29 -16.02
CA LEU A 335 -7.05 5.13 -16.42
C LEU A 335 -8.02 4.00 -16.71
N ASP A 336 -8.18 3.61 -17.97
CA ASP A 336 -8.95 2.42 -18.36
C ASP A 336 -8.01 1.29 -18.71
N PHE A 337 -8.26 0.11 -18.17
CA PHE A 337 -7.46 -1.07 -18.48
C PHE A 337 -8.31 -2.30 -18.72
N ALA A 338 -7.82 -3.16 -19.59
CA ALA A 338 -8.36 -4.50 -19.81
C ALA A 338 -7.24 -5.52 -19.59
N PHE A 339 -7.60 -6.67 -19.02
CA PHE A 339 -6.66 -7.74 -18.76
C PHE A 339 -7.20 -9.10 -19.19
N SER A 340 -6.29 -9.94 -19.67
CA SER A 340 -6.54 -11.33 -19.99
C SER A 340 -5.30 -12.15 -19.63
N ALA A 341 -5.34 -12.84 -18.49
CA ALA A 341 -4.22 -13.62 -17.97
C ALA A 341 -4.68 -14.93 -17.35
N MET A 342 -4.04 -16.04 -17.72
CA MET A 342 -4.33 -17.40 -17.19
C MET A 342 -5.83 -17.80 -17.26
N GLY A 343 -6.56 -17.28 -18.27
CA GLY A 343 -7.99 -17.55 -18.44
C GLY A 343 -8.91 -16.58 -17.68
N PHE A 344 -8.39 -15.73 -16.81
CA PHE A 344 -9.14 -14.61 -16.23
C PHE A 344 -9.25 -13.49 -17.27
N LYS A 345 -10.44 -12.95 -17.45
CA LYS A 345 -10.69 -11.79 -18.32
C LYS A 345 -11.50 -10.75 -17.58
N GLY A 346 -11.09 -9.51 -17.69
CA GLY A 346 -11.78 -8.41 -17.04
C GLY A 346 -11.32 -7.06 -17.53
N ASN A 347 -11.94 -6.03 -16.98
CA ASN A 347 -11.57 -4.65 -17.19
C ASN A 347 -11.70 -3.85 -15.89
N GLY A 348 -11.20 -2.64 -15.91
CA GLY A 348 -11.38 -1.71 -14.81
C GLY A 348 -11.02 -0.30 -15.23
N ASN A 349 -11.36 0.62 -14.34
CA ASN A 349 -10.92 2.00 -14.48
C ASN A 349 -10.65 2.63 -13.12
N PHE A 350 -9.76 3.63 -13.14
CA PHE A 350 -9.58 4.58 -12.04
C PHE A 350 -9.87 5.97 -12.57
N VAL A 351 -10.80 6.64 -11.91
CA VAL A 351 -11.18 8.02 -12.21
C VAL A 351 -10.69 8.91 -11.08
N THR A 352 -9.86 9.87 -11.41
CA THR A 352 -9.27 10.82 -10.47
C THR A 352 -9.81 12.21 -10.78
N ASN A 353 -10.29 12.91 -9.76
CA ASN A 353 -10.72 14.29 -9.82
C ASN A 353 -9.86 15.14 -8.88
N PHE A 354 -9.25 16.19 -9.44
CA PHE A 354 -8.41 17.13 -8.71
C PHE A 354 -9.19 18.44 -8.46
N MET A 355 -9.32 18.79 -7.19
CA MET A 355 -10.14 19.92 -6.74
C MET A 355 -9.37 20.81 -5.79
N ASP A 356 -9.87 22.03 -5.57
CA ASP A 356 -9.42 22.97 -4.53
C ASP A 356 -7.91 23.23 -4.59
N TYR A 357 -7.41 23.55 -5.79
CA TYR A 357 -6.01 23.85 -6.00
C TYR A 357 -5.57 25.12 -5.25
N GLU A 358 -4.53 24.99 -4.45
CA GLU A 358 -3.75 26.07 -3.87
C GLU A 358 -2.35 26.05 -4.49
N VAL A 359 -2.03 27.12 -5.21
CA VAL A 359 -0.79 27.25 -5.98
C VAL A 359 0.29 27.94 -5.15
N ASN A 360 1.48 27.33 -5.10
CA ASN A 360 2.64 27.78 -4.35
C ASN A 360 2.36 28.09 -2.86
N PRO A 361 1.67 27.17 -2.12
CA PRO A 361 1.49 27.33 -0.69
C PRO A 361 2.82 27.34 0.05
N GLU A 362 2.90 28.06 1.14
CA GLU A 362 4.06 27.99 2.03
C GLU A 362 4.02 26.73 2.87
N PHE A 363 5.05 25.91 2.73
CA PHE A 363 5.23 24.70 3.52
C PHE A 363 6.31 24.88 4.58
N PRO A 364 6.06 24.51 5.84
CA PRO A 364 7.10 24.44 6.86
C PRO A 364 8.27 23.55 6.42
N LYS A 365 9.50 23.86 6.87
CA LYS A 365 10.71 23.08 6.48
C LYS A 365 10.59 21.58 6.74
N SER A 366 9.88 21.17 7.79
CA SER A 366 9.64 19.79 8.19
C SER A 366 8.40 19.16 7.56
N PHE A 367 7.66 19.88 6.70
CA PHE A 367 6.38 19.39 6.16
C PHE A 367 6.54 18.15 5.30
N PHE A 368 7.52 18.17 4.39
CA PHE A 368 7.85 17.04 3.55
C PHE A 368 8.86 16.14 4.27
N SER A 369 8.35 15.27 5.12
CA SER A 369 9.11 14.18 5.72
C SER A 369 9.22 13.01 4.73
N LYS A 370 9.80 11.90 5.17
CA LYS A 370 9.81 10.66 4.37
C LYS A 370 8.46 9.89 4.44
N GLU A 371 7.45 10.46 5.09
CA GLU A 371 6.07 9.96 5.10
C GLU A 371 5.38 10.39 3.81
N ILE A 372 5.30 9.46 2.85
CA ILE A 372 4.66 9.72 1.55
C ILE A 372 3.14 9.75 1.69
N LEU A 373 2.58 8.77 2.41
CA LEU A 373 1.14 8.69 2.67
C LEU A 373 0.87 8.53 4.16
N LYS A 374 -0.08 9.31 4.66
CA LYS A 374 -0.69 9.14 5.97
C LYS A 374 -2.18 8.89 5.81
N VAL A 375 -2.68 7.78 6.35
CA VAL A 375 -4.12 7.51 6.43
C VAL A 375 -4.63 7.98 7.79
N GLU A 376 -5.62 8.88 7.81
CA GLU A 376 -6.22 9.39 9.04
C GLU A 376 -6.95 8.29 9.82
N GLU A 377 -6.99 8.43 11.14
CA GLU A 377 -7.79 7.55 11.98
C GLU A 377 -9.28 7.71 11.66
N GLY A 378 -9.98 6.59 11.49
CA GLY A 378 -11.41 6.59 11.10
C GLY A 378 -11.68 6.94 9.64
N ALA A 379 -10.66 7.08 8.78
CA ALA A 379 -10.83 7.33 7.34
C ALA A 379 -11.77 6.32 6.66
N ASN A 380 -11.74 5.06 7.10
CA ASN A 380 -12.59 3.97 6.59
C ASN A 380 -13.93 3.79 7.35
N LYS A 381 -14.27 4.71 8.26
CA LYS A 381 -15.50 4.63 9.07
C LYS A 381 -16.48 5.76 8.77
N ARG A 382 -16.30 6.45 7.65
CA ARG A 382 -17.19 7.54 7.23
C ARG A 382 -18.57 7.02 6.86
N THR A 383 -19.61 7.78 7.22
CA THR A 383 -21.02 7.43 6.93
C THR A 383 -21.37 7.64 5.46
N GLU A 384 -22.47 7.04 4.97
CA GLU A 384 -22.97 7.30 3.61
C GLU A 384 -23.31 8.78 3.42
N ALA A 385 -23.93 9.43 4.39
CA ALA A 385 -24.23 10.85 4.33
C ALA A 385 -22.98 11.72 4.13
N TYR A 386 -21.86 11.34 4.76
CA TYR A 386 -20.58 12.00 4.50
C TYR A 386 -20.11 11.77 3.04
N TRP A 387 -20.16 10.52 2.55
CA TRP A 387 -19.79 10.22 1.17
C TRP A 387 -20.67 10.95 0.17
N ASP A 388 -21.99 11.02 0.41
CA ASP A 388 -22.93 11.74 -0.44
C ASP A 388 -22.66 13.24 -0.49
N SER A 389 -22.10 13.82 0.58
CA SER A 389 -21.74 15.24 0.61
C SER A 389 -20.43 15.57 -0.12
N ILE A 390 -19.45 14.64 -0.11
CA ILE A 390 -18.11 14.93 -0.67
C ILE A 390 -17.84 14.26 -2.00
N ARG A 391 -18.65 13.27 -2.40
CA ARG A 391 -18.46 12.51 -3.63
C ARG A 391 -18.69 13.41 -4.85
N PRO A 392 -17.65 13.78 -5.63
CA PRO A 392 -17.82 14.64 -6.78
C PRO A 392 -18.53 13.91 -7.93
N THR A 393 -18.28 12.61 -8.10
CA THR A 393 -18.88 11.79 -9.16
C THR A 393 -19.95 10.88 -8.55
N PRO A 394 -21.25 11.00 -8.93
CA PRO A 394 -22.29 10.12 -8.43
C PRO A 394 -21.97 8.64 -8.69
N LEU A 395 -22.57 7.75 -7.89
CA LEU A 395 -22.48 6.31 -8.14
C LEU A 395 -23.58 5.90 -9.14
N THR A 396 -23.22 4.98 -10.03
CA THR A 396 -24.21 4.32 -10.89
C THR A 396 -25.07 3.36 -10.08
N GLN A 397 -26.21 2.92 -10.63
CA GLN A 397 -27.09 1.95 -9.97
C GLN A 397 -26.40 0.60 -9.74
N GLU A 398 -25.50 0.19 -10.64
CA GLU A 398 -24.66 -1.01 -10.48
C GLU A 398 -23.74 -0.88 -9.26
N GLU A 399 -23.06 0.26 -9.13
CA GLU A 399 -22.14 0.55 -8.02
C GLU A 399 -22.87 0.62 -6.67
N ILE A 400 -24.03 1.27 -6.63
CA ILE A 400 -24.89 1.33 -5.42
C ILE A 400 -25.32 -0.07 -5.01
N SER A 401 -25.78 -0.88 -5.97
CA SER A 401 -26.20 -2.25 -5.73
C SER A 401 -25.04 -3.13 -5.24
N ASP A 402 -23.84 -2.95 -5.77
CA ASP A 402 -22.63 -3.67 -5.35
C ASP A 402 -22.26 -3.34 -3.90
N TYR A 403 -22.24 -2.05 -3.52
CA TYR A 403 -22.01 -1.64 -2.14
C TYR A 403 -23.05 -2.29 -1.20
N PHE A 404 -24.32 -2.15 -1.51
CA PHE A 404 -25.39 -2.70 -0.66
C PHE A 404 -25.26 -4.23 -0.50
N LYS A 405 -25.07 -4.96 -1.59
CA LYS A 405 -24.93 -6.42 -1.59
C LYS A 405 -23.71 -6.86 -0.78
N LYS A 406 -22.55 -6.27 -1.04
CA LYS A 406 -21.30 -6.70 -0.41
C LYS A 406 -21.18 -6.26 1.03
N ASP A 407 -21.67 -5.07 1.40
CA ASP A 407 -21.68 -4.58 2.77
C ASP A 407 -22.65 -5.41 3.63
N SER A 408 -23.81 -5.80 3.07
CA SER A 408 -24.76 -6.72 3.72
C SER A 408 -24.13 -8.10 3.96
N LEU A 409 -23.43 -8.64 2.94
CA LEU A 409 -22.71 -9.91 3.07
C LEU A 409 -21.54 -9.82 4.08
N ALA A 410 -20.82 -8.70 4.12
CA ALA A 410 -19.76 -8.47 5.10
C ALA A 410 -20.33 -8.48 6.53
N THR A 411 -21.45 -7.79 6.75
CA THR A 411 -22.15 -7.79 8.05
C THR A 411 -22.59 -9.19 8.46
N LEU A 412 -23.15 -9.98 7.54
CA LEU A 412 -23.52 -11.38 7.79
C LEU A 412 -22.28 -12.23 8.14
N LYS A 413 -21.16 -12.04 7.45
CA LYS A 413 -19.91 -12.77 7.71
C LYS A 413 -19.25 -12.40 9.05
N GLU A 414 -19.60 -11.27 9.65
CA GLU A 414 -19.14 -10.87 10.99
C GLU A 414 -20.02 -11.42 12.11
N GLN A 415 -21.20 -11.99 11.80
CA GLN A 415 -22.09 -12.55 12.81
C GLN A 415 -21.44 -13.74 13.54
N PRO A 416 -21.66 -13.84 14.88
CA PRO A 416 -21.05 -14.89 15.69
C PRO A 416 -21.35 -16.31 15.20
N GLU A 417 -22.57 -16.57 14.74
CA GLU A 417 -23.03 -17.88 14.25
C GLU A 417 -22.30 -18.30 12.99
N TYR A 418 -22.07 -17.36 12.07
CA TYR A 418 -21.30 -17.59 10.85
C TYR A 418 -19.82 -17.88 11.17
N LEU A 419 -19.23 -17.06 12.06
CA LEU A 419 -17.84 -17.27 12.50
C LEU A 419 -17.67 -18.63 13.20
N ASP A 420 -18.62 -19.02 14.06
CA ASP A 420 -18.60 -20.31 14.74
C ASP A 420 -18.76 -21.50 13.75
N SER A 421 -19.54 -21.33 12.67
CA SER A 421 -19.67 -22.34 11.61
C SER A 421 -18.38 -22.53 10.84
N LEU A 422 -17.70 -21.44 10.47
CA LEU A 422 -16.40 -21.48 9.82
C LEU A 422 -15.33 -22.10 10.73
N ASP A 423 -15.37 -21.79 12.02
CA ASP A 423 -14.43 -22.35 12.99
C ASP A 423 -14.65 -23.84 13.17
N ARG A 424 -15.90 -24.30 13.24
CA ARG A 424 -16.20 -25.75 13.27
C ARG A 424 -15.69 -26.50 12.05
N ALA A 425 -15.86 -25.93 10.86
CA ALA A 425 -15.38 -26.55 9.62
C ALA A 425 -13.84 -26.62 9.58
N ARG A 426 -13.15 -25.54 9.95
CA ARG A 426 -11.69 -25.44 9.91
C ARG A 426 -11.00 -26.25 11.01
N ASN A 427 -11.61 -26.33 12.19
CA ASN A 427 -10.99 -26.92 13.38
C ASN A 427 -11.10 -28.45 13.42
N LYS A 428 -11.66 -29.08 12.39
CA LYS A 428 -11.66 -30.54 12.28
C LYS A 428 -10.23 -31.03 12.16
N LEU A 429 -9.83 -31.91 13.07
CA LEU A 429 -8.51 -32.53 13.05
C LEU A 429 -8.46 -33.55 11.89
N ASP A 430 -7.51 -33.34 11.00
CA ASP A 430 -7.11 -34.32 10.00
C ASP A 430 -5.83 -34.99 10.51
N PRO A 431 -5.86 -36.30 10.85
CA PRO A 431 -4.71 -37.03 11.41
C PRO A 431 -3.49 -37.03 10.48
N PHE A 432 -3.68 -37.18 9.17
CA PHE A 432 -2.59 -37.16 8.20
C PHE A 432 -1.96 -35.79 8.10
N ARG A 433 -2.79 -34.74 8.03
CA ARG A 433 -2.31 -33.36 8.02
C ARG A 433 -1.58 -33.00 9.31
N TYR A 434 -2.09 -33.44 10.47
CA TYR A 434 -1.39 -33.23 11.76
C TYR A 434 -0.02 -33.93 11.76
N LEU A 435 0.08 -35.11 11.24
CA LEU A 435 1.33 -35.85 11.16
C LEU A 435 2.41 -35.07 10.39
N VAL A 436 2.04 -34.43 9.25
CA VAL A 436 3.00 -33.86 8.31
C VAL A 436 3.18 -32.35 8.47
N SER A 437 2.10 -31.60 8.76
CA SER A 437 2.10 -30.12 8.76
C SER A 437 1.58 -29.46 10.05
N GLY A 438 1.27 -30.27 11.07
CA GLY A 438 0.68 -29.75 12.30
C GLY A 438 -0.80 -29.37 12.14
N HIS A 439 -1.35 -28.76 13.18
CA HIS A 439 -2.75 -28.33 13.19
C HIS A 439 -2.94 -27.00 13.91
N SER A 440 -3.93 -26.22 13.46
CA SER A 440 -4.29 -24.97 14.11
C SER A 440 -5.80 -24.88 14.33
N TRP A 441 -6.18 -24.63 15.59
CA TRP A 441 -7.56 -24.35 15.99
C TRP A 441 -7.76 -22.86 16.08
N VAL A 442 -8.74 -22.33 15.35
CA VAL A 442 -9.04 -20.89 15.31
C VAL A 442 -10.36 -20.64 16.04
N ARG A 443 -10.40 -19.60 16.86
CA ARG A 443 -11.60 -19.06 17.50
C ARG A 443 -11.73 -17.58 17.11
N ARG A 444 -12.36 -17.31 15.95
CA ARG A 444 -12.43 -15.97 15.34
C ARG A 444 -13.11 -14.98 16.26
N LYS A 445 -14.23 -15.34 16.87
CA LYS A 445 -14.95 -14.52 17.82
C LYS A 445 -14.08 -14.05 19.01
N ARG A 446 -13.19 -14.90 19.49
CA ARG A 446 -12.25 -14.59 20.57
C ARG A 446 -10.92 -14.03 20.09
N LYS A 447 -10.71 -13.93 18.77
CA LYS A 447 -9.44 -13.54 18.12
C LYS A 447 -8.27 -14.39 18.63
N LEU A 448 -8.49 -15.69 18.90
CA LEU A 448 -7.53 -16.66 19.42
C LEU A 448 -7.21 -17.73 18.36
N THR A 449 -5.93 -18.10 18.29
CA THR A 449 -5.46 -19.24 17.51
C THR A 449 -4.57 -20.08 18.39
N TYR A 450 -4.83 -21.39 18.43
CA TYR A 450 -3.96 -22.40 19.05
C TYR A 450 -3.33 -23.22 17.93
N SER A 451 -2.04 -23.48 18.01
CA SER A 451 -1.34 -24.29 16.99
C SER A 451 -0.47 -25.31 17.67
N ILE A 452 -0.33 -26.47 17.02
CA ILE A 452 0.60 -27.54 17.42
C ILE A 452 1.44 -27.89 16.18
N SER A 453 2.75 -28.07 16.37
CA SER A 453 3.66 -28.42 15.28
C SER A 453 3.41 -29.83 14.74
N ALA A 454 3.98 -30.14 13.57
CA ALA A 454 3.87 -31.46 12.97
C ALA A 454 4.51 -32.53 13.85
N LEU A 455 3.89 -33.68 13.96
CA LEU A 455 4.40 -34.80 14.75
C LEU A 455 5.72 -35.34 14.19
N LEU A 456 5.82 -35.46 12.85
CA LEU A 456 7.05 -35.92 12.19
C LEU A 456 8.23 -35.01 12.35
N GLU A 457 8.02 -33.71 12.46
CA GLU A 457 9.06 -32.72 12.75
C GLU A 457 9.66 -32.92 14.15
N GLY A 458 8.83 -33.40 15.06
CA GLY A 458 9.19 -33.64 16.45
C GLY A 458 9.96 -34.94 16.69
N ILE A 459 10.08 -35.84 15.72
CA ILE A 459 10.81 -37.12 15.87
C ILE A 459 12.22 -36.92 15.33
N GLN A 460 13.21 -37.02 16.19
CA GLN A 460 14.62 -36.77 15.88
C GLN A 460 15.49 -37.82 16.55
N PHE A 461 16.72 -37.98 16.07
CA PHE A 461 17.73 -38.82 16.71
C PHE A 461 19.08 -38.13 16.71
N ASN A 462 19.78 -38.16 17.85
CA ASN A 462 21.15 -37.71 18.02
C ASN A 462 21.82 -38.52 19.15
N THR A 463 23.14 -38.49 19.19
CA THR A 463 23.91 -39.30 20.18
C THR A 463 23.77 -38.85 21.61
N VAL A 464 23.39 -37.57 21.84
CA VAL A 464 23.25 -36.98 23.18
C VAL A 464 21.94 -37.40 23.85
N GLU A 465 20.84 -37.39 23.10
CA GLU A 465 19.50 -37.60 23.63
C GLU A 465 18.91 -38.96 23.24
N GLY A 466 19.50 -39.62 22.22
CA GLY A 466 18.92 -40.81 21.58
C GLY A 466 17.74 -40.40 20.71
N PHE A 467 16.68 -41.18 20.72
CA PHE A 467 15.40 -40.77 20.15
C PHE A 467 14.85 -39.60 20.95
N VAL A 468 14.30 -38.66 20.23
CA VAL A 468 13.74 -37.43 20.78
C VAL A 468 12.30 -37.29 20.30
N VAL A 469 11.42 -36.91 21.20
CA VAL A 469 10.07 -36.42 20.88
C VAL A 469 10.01 -34.95 21.29
N PHE A 470 9.63 -34.12 20.34
CA PHE A 470 9.57 -32.68 20.50
C PHE A 470 8.27 -32.14 19.92
N ASN A 471 7.68 -31.14 20.55
CA ASN A 471 6.52 -30.44 20.03
C ASN A 471 6.50 -28.98 20.45
N ASN A 472 5.99 -28.12 19.56
CA ASN A 472 5.72 -26.72 19.84
C ASN A 472 4.23 -26.46 19.91
N LEU A 473 3.78 -25.84 21.00
CA LEU A 473 2.43 -25.34 21.20
C LEU A 473 2.47 -23.83 21.09
N SER A 474 1.63 -23.24 20.27
CA SER A 474 1.52 -21.78 20.13
C SER A 474 0.10 -21.29 20.42
N VAL A 475 0.00 -20.20 21.16
CA VAL A 475 -1.25 -19.52 21.45
C VAL A 475 -1.11 -18.06 21.02
N LEU A 476 -1.87 -17.66 20.01
CA LEU A 476 -1.86 -16.29 19.49
C LEU A 476 -3.19 -15.59 19.80
N LYS A 477 -3.15 -14.54 20.61
CA LYS A 477 -4.25 -13.62 20.85
C LYS A 477 -4.04 -12.34 20.07
N ARG A 478 -4.92 -12.09 19.07
CA ARG A 478 -4.92 -10.81 18.36
C ARG A 478 -5.72 -9.77 19.12
N LEU A 479 -5.16 -8.57 19.23
CA LEU A 479 -5.75 -7.41 19.88
C LEU A 479 -6.08 -6.34 18.84
N GLU A 480 -6.71 -5.26 19.26
CA GLU A 480 -6.99 -4.12 18.37
C GLU A 480 -5.72 -3.41 17.93
N ASN A 481 -5.82 -2.63 16.83
CA ASN A 481 -4.71 -1.88 16.25
C ASN A 481 -3.50 -2.75 15.93
N ASN A 482 -3.74 -3.94 15.39
CA ASN A 482 -2.72 -4.92 14.99
C ASN A 482 -1.73 -5.30 16.10
N ARG A 483 -2.12 -5.17 17.38
CA ARG A 483 -1.38 -5.69 18.53
C ARG A 483 -1.64 -7.18 18.69
N PHE A 484 -0.72 -7.88 19.35
CA PHE A 484 -0.92 -9.29 19.69
C PHE A 484 -0.15 -9.68 20.95
N LEU A 485 -0.62 -10.76 21.56
CA LEU A 485 0.11 -11.53 22.57
C LEU A 485 0.24 -12.95 22.04
N GLU A 486 1.47 -13.45 21.96
CA GLU A 486 1.79 -14.78 21.49
C GLU A 486 2.60 -15.51 22.56
N SER A 487 2.26 -16.76 22.83
CA SER A 487 2.96 -17.67 23.73
C SER A 487 3.35 -18.89 22.92
N ASN A 488 4.62 -19.26 22.95
CA ASN A 488 5.19 -20.42 22.26
C ASN A 488 5.86 -21.33 23.28
N THR A 489 5.26 -22.50 23.52
CA THR A 489 5.73 -23.49 24.48
C THR A 489 6.40 -24.63 23.75
N GLY A 490 7.68 -24.83 23.98
CA GLY A 490 8.44 -25.99 23.52
C GLY A 490 8.51 -27.09 24.57
N LEU A 491 8.14 -28.31 24.21
CA LEU A 491 8.26 -29.51 25.03
C LEU A 491 9.15 -30.51 24.31
N ARG A 492 10.16 -31.08 25.01
CA ARG A 492 11.12 -32.01 24.43
C ARG A 492 11.50 -33.08 25.45
N TYR A 493 11.65 -34.32 24.97
CA TYR A 493 12.13 -35.42 25.78
C TYR A 493 13.12 -36.26 24.98
N GLY A 494 14.30 -36.48 25.54
CA GLY A 494 15.35 -37.37 25.02
C GLY A 494 15.36 -38.70 25.75
N PHE A 495 15.10 -39.78 25.03
CA PHE A 495 14.94 -41.11 25.64
C PHE A 495 16.24 -41.69 26.20
N ALA A 496 17.39 -41.51 25.53
CA ALA A 496 18.67 -42.02 26.04
C ALA A 496 19.21 -41.16 27.22
N SER A 497 19.00 -39.85 27.18
CA SER A 497 19.36 -38.94 28.27
C SER A 497 18.38 -39.01 29.45
N GLY A 498 17.14 -39.51 29.24
CA GLY A 498 16.09 -39.54 30.25
C GLY A 498 15.65 -38.15 30.75
N ARG A 499 15.90 -37.10 29.98
CA ARG A 499 15.71 -35.70 30.42
C ARG A 499 14.55 -35.02 29.69
N PRO A 500 13.60 -34.44 30.45
CA PRO A 500 12.61 -33.54 29.92
C PRO A 500 13.16 -32.11 29.80
N TYR A 501 12.74 -31.41 28.73
CA TYR A 501 13.07 -30.02 28.46
C TYR A 501 11.79 -29.26 28.20
N PHE A 502 11.78 -28.02 28.69
CA PHE A 502 10.69 -27.07 28.57
C PHE A 502 11.25 -25.69 28.27
N GLN A 503 10.61 -24.99 27.33
CA GLN A 503 10.92 -23.60 27.01
C GLN A 503 9.61 -22.87 26.76
N GLU A 504 9.50 -21.66 27.29
CA GLU A 504 8.40 -20.75 27.04
C GLU A 504 8.94 -19.46 26.42
N GLU A 505 8.24 -18.95 25.41
CA GLU A 505 8.52 -17.66 24.80
C GLU A 505 7.22 -16.88 24.67
N ILE A 506 7.15 -15.68 25.28
CA ILE A 506 6.02 -14.77 25.22
C ILE A 506 6.43 -13.53 24.45
N ASN A 507 5.72 -13.24 23.36
CA ASN A 507 5.91 -12.04 22.55
C ASN A 507 4.68 -11.15 22.65
N TRP A 508 4.85 -9.93 23.14
CA TRP A 508 3.80 -8.95 23.26
C TRP A 508 4.08 -7.74 22.38
N ARG A 509 3.33 -7.60 21.25
CA ARG A 509 3.37 -6.38 20.46
C ARG A 509 2.53 -5.30 21.11
N LEU A 510 3.20 -4.30 21.67
CA LEU A 510 2.61 -3.16 22.38
C LEU A 510 2.12 -2.08 21.42
N HIS A 511 2.89 -1.82 20.34
CA HIS A 511 2.58 -0.77 19.37
C HIS A 511 3.01 -1.20 17.96
N ALA A 512 2.04 -1.32 17.05
CA ALA A 512 2.29 -1.84 15.72
C ALA A 512 3.03 -0.86 14.78
N PRO A 513 2.73 0.45 14.75
CA PRO A 513 3.43 1.38 13.87
C PRO A 513 4.93 1.49 14.12
N THR A 514 5.37 1.44 15.38
CA THR A 514 6.80 1.47 15.75
C THR A 514 7.40 0.09 15.97
N GLN A 515 6.68 -1.00 15.63
CA GLN A 515 7.10 -2.38 15.85
C GLN A 515 7.56 -2.67 17.29
N THR A 516 6.93 -2.00 18.29
CA THR A 516 7.34 -2.15 19.69
C THR A 516 6.89 -3.51 20.21
N ILE A 517 7.85 -4.40 20.47
CA ILE A 517 7.64 -5.76 20.97
C ILE A 517 8.46 -5.95 22.26
N LEU A 518 7.81 -6.47 23.29
CA LEU A 518 8.45 -7.00 24.48
C LEU A 518 8.43 -8.52 24.37
N SER A 519 9.58 -9.17 24.55
CA SER A 519 9.70 -10.62 24.56
C SER A 519 10.26 -11.11 25.88
N LEU A 520 9.68 -12.19 26.39
CA LEU A 520 10.16 -12.93 27.55
C LEU A 520 10.37 -14.37 27.11
N LYS A 521 11.56 -14.91 27.34
CA LYS A 521 11.87 -16.30 27.00
C LYS A 521 12.62 -16.94 28.15
N GLY A 522 12.34 -18.20 28.41
CA GLY A 522 13.08 -18.90 29.46
C GLY A 522 12.71 -20.35 29.55
N GLY A 523 13.49 -21.07 30.35
CA GLY A 523 13.30 -22.47 30.59
C GLY A 523 14.61 -23.27 30.68
N ARG A 524 14.48 -24.58 30.49
CA ARG A 524 15.58 -25.51 30.35
C ARG A 524 15.49 -26.11 28.96
N TRP A 525 16.49 -25.81 28.10
CA TRP A 525 16.46 -26.19 26.70
C TRP A 525 17.81 -26.58 26.14
N ILE A 526 17.83 -27.35 25.08
CA ILE A 526 19.02 -27.76 24.36
C ILE A 526 19.29 -26.82 23.19
N HIS A 527 20.55 -26.42 23.05
CA HIS A 527 21.03 -25.55 21.98
C HIS A 527 22.21 -26.19 21.26
N GLN A 528 22.35 -25.92 19.97
CA GLN A 528 23.56 -26.22 19.21
C GLN A 528 24.64 -25.19 19.55
N PHE A 529 25.91 -25.61 19.47
CA PHE A 529 27.06 -24.71 19.74
C PHE A 529 27.17 -23.59 18.74
N ASP A 530 26.83 -23.82 17.47
CA ASP A 530 26.76 -22.80 16.45
C ASP A 530 25.29 -22.45 16.14
N PRO A 531 24.73 -21.42 16.79
CA PRO A 531 23.37 -20.98 16.52
C PRO A 531 23.24 -20.21 15.21
N GLY A 532 24.34 -19.67 14.65
CA GLY A 532 24.35 -18.92 13.39
C GLY A 532 24.23 -19.84 12.16
N ASN A 533 24.68 -21.07 12.28
CA ASN A 533 24.62 -22.09 11.21
C ASN A 533 24.16 -23.44 11.77
N PRO A 534 22.92 -23.59 12.22
CA PRO A 534 22.45 -24.79 12.87
C PRO A 534 22.34 -25.95 11.87
N VAL A 535 22.83 -27.12 12.29
CA VAL A 535 22.68 -28.36 11.52
C VAL A 535 21.22 -28.79 11.55
N PRO A 536 20.55 -29.04 10.38
CA PRO A 536 19.16 -29.45 10.34
C PRO A 536 18.96 -30.83 10.98
N SER A 537 17.92 -30.97 11.83
CA SER A 537 17.70 -32.17 12.63
C SER A 537 17.38 -33.42 11.82
N LEU A 538 16.58 -33.29 10.74
CA LEU A 538 16.18 -34.46 9.94
C LEU A 538 17.34 -35.08 9.15
N PRO A 539 18.16 -34.31 8.39
CA PRO A 539 19.38 -34.85 7.81
C PRO A 539 20.32 -35.44 8.84
N ASN A 540 20.54 -34.78 9.97
CA ASN A 540 21.37 -35.33 11.03
C ASN A 540 20.85 -36.65 11.57
N THR A 541 19.52 -36.76 11.77
CA THR A 541 18.89 -38.04 12.20
C THR A 541 19.20 -39.18 11.22
N LEU A 542 19.11 -38.93 9.92
CA LEU A 542 19.42 -39.93 8.89
C LEU A 542 20.92 -40.32 8.89
N TYR A 543 21.81 -39.33 8.91
CA TYR A 543 23.26 -39.60 9.00
C TYR A 543 23.63 -40.34 10.29
N THR A 544 23.05 -39.95 11.42
CA THR A 544 23.33 -40.59 12.70
C THR A 544 22.86 -42.05 12.66
N LEU A 545 21.67 -42.37 12.16
CA LEU A 545 21.12 -43.75 12.18
C LEU A 545 21.70 -44.64 11.08
N LEU A 546 22.11 -44.08 9.93
CA LEU A 546 22.48 -44.89 8.75
C LEU A 546 23.96 -44.83 8.38
N ASP A 547 24.67 -43.78 8.83
CA ASP A 547 26.07 -43.52 8.49
C ASP A 547 26.97 -43.34 9.73
N GLU A 548 26.43 -43.59 10.93
CA GLU A 548 27.15 -43.48 12.19
C GLU A 548 27.89 -42.14 12.39
N THR A 549 27.28 -41.06 11.84
CA THR A 549 27.86 -39.70 11.89
C THR A 549 26.88 -38.75 12.50
N ASN A 550 27.23 -38.13 13.67
CA ASN A 550 26.42 -37.11 14.34
C ASN A 550 27.10 -35.74 14.21
N PHE A 551 26.54 -34.88 13.37
CA PHE A 551 27.04 -33.51 13.14
C PHE A 551 26.59 -32.53 14.22
N ILE A 552 25.43 -32.79 14.86
CA ILE A 552 24.88 -31.90 15.88
C ILE A 552 25.68 -32.03 17.17
N LYS A 553 26.21 -30.92 17.67
CA LYS A 553 26.85 -30.80 18.95
C LYS A 553 25.98 -29.93 19.85
N LEU A 554 25.68 -30.41 21.06
CA LEU A 554 24.61 -29.88 21.90
C LEU A 554 25.12 -29.49 23.30
N TYR A 555 24.54 -28.44 23.85
CA TYR A 555 24.68 -28.07 25.26
C TYR A 555 23.30 -27.68 25.83
N GLU A 556 23.15 -27.79 27.14
CA GLU A 556 21.94 -27.40 27.86
C GLU A 556 22.05 -25.97 28.35
N LYS A 557 20.97 -25.19 28.22
CA LYS A 557 20.78 -23.90 28.90
C LYS A 557 19.59 -23.95 29.85
N GLN A 558 19.79 -23.40 31.04
CA GLN A 558 18.74 -23.05 32.00
C GLN A 558 18.76 -21.53 32.09
N PHE A 559 17.78 -20.83 31.48
CA PHE A 559 17.94 -19.41 31.24
C PHE A 559 16.62 -18.65 31.34
N ALA A 560 16.77 -17.33 31.56
CA ALA A 560 15.73 -16.33 31.38
C ALA A 560 16.28 -15.23 30.47
N GLN A 561 15.47 -14.78 29.54
CA GLN A 561 15.80 -13.77 28.54
C GLN A 561 14.68 -12.73 28.48
N VAL A 562 15.07 -11.46 28.43
CA VAL A 562 14.17 -10.34 28.16
C VAL A 562 14.63 -9.67 26.87
N GLY A 563 13.67 -9.41 25.98
CA GLY A 563 13.91 -8.74 24.70
C GLY A 563 13.03 -7.50 24.55
N PHE A 564 13.58 -6.48 23.93
CA PHE A 564 12.86 -5.27 23.56
C PHE A 564 13.24 -4.85 22.15
N ARG A 565 12.25 -4.75 21.27
CA ARG A 565 12.41 -4.31 19.89
C ARG A 565 11.57 -3.09 19.63
N ARG A 566 12.15 -2.07 18.96
CA ARG A 566 11.43 -0.86 18.58
C ARG A 566 12.12 -0.13 17.45
N GLU A 567 11.34 0.43 16.54
CA GLU A 567 11.80 1.48 15.64
C GLU A 567 11.82 2.80 16.41
N LEU A 568 13.02 3.29 16.73
CA LEU A 568 13.23 4.51 17.54
C LEU A 568 13.02 5.77 16.71
N LEU A 569 13.52 5.77 15.48
CA LEU A 569 13.38 6.81 14.48
C LEU A 569 13.04 6.13 13.16
N ASN A 570 12.51 6.91 12.20
CA ASN A 570 12.24 6.35 10.87
C ASN A 570 13.50 5.72 10.26
N GLY A 571 13.44 4.41 10.01
CA GLY A 571 14.55 3.62 9.47
C GLY A 571 15.61 3.21 10.50
N LEU A 572 15.48 3.55 11.79
CA LEU A 572 16.35 3.04 12.87
C LEU A 572 15.57 2.06 13.75
N GLU A 573 15.73 0.79 13.51
CA GLU A 573 15.19 -0.29 14.35
C GLU A 573 16.27 -0.79 15.31
N VAL A 574 15.94 -0.88 16.59
CA VAL A 574 16.82 -1.41 17.64
C VAL A 574 16.14 -2.60 18.30
N ASN A 575 16.88 -3.69 18.43
CA ASN A 575 16.49 -4.89 19.16
C ASN A 575 17.54 -5.17 20.25
N ILE A 576 17.13 -5.23 21.51
CA ILE A 576 18.00 -5.50 22.67
C ILE A 576 17.50 -6.78 23.31
N LEU A 577 18.42 -7.72 23.52
CA LEU A 577 18.19 -8.98 24.22
C LEU A 577 19.14 -9.07 25.40
N SER A 578 18.65 -9.45 26.57
CA SER A 578 19.45 -9.74 27.75
C SER A 578 19.11 -11.13 28.23
N GLU A 579 20.06 -12.03 28.24
CA GLU A 579 19.94 -13.43 28.66
C GLU A 579 20.85 -13.72 29.86
N TYR A 580 20.24 -14.21 30.90
CA TYR A 580 20.96 -14.74 32.06
C TYR A 580 20.64 -16.21 32.27
N GLY A 581 21.65 -17.05 32.41
CA GLY A 581 21.41 -18.48 32.57
C GLY A 581 22.65 -19.31 32.82
N ARG A 582 22.41 -20.56 33.19
CA ARG A 582 23.43 -21.58 33.37
C ARG A 582 23.60 -22.39 32.10
N ARG A 583 24.84 -22.56 31.67
CA ARG A 583 25.25 -23.43 30.57
C ARG A 583 25.86 -24.69 31.09
N LEU A 584 25.41 -25.84 30.58
CA LEU A 584 25.89 -27.16 30.96
C LEU A 584 26.32 -27.91 29.71
N ALA A 585 27.52 -28.43 29.72
CA ALA A 585 27.98 -29.31 28.66
C ALA A 585 27.28 -30.67 28.77
N LEU A 586 27.03 -31.27 27.61
CA LEU A 586 26.40 -32.59 27.48
C LEU A 586 27.39 -33.57 26.87
N VAL A 587 27.19 -34.85 27.17
CA VAL A 587 27.95 -35.97 26.59
C VAL A 587 27.01 -36.90 25.82
N ASN A 588 27.55 -37.75 24.97
CA ASN A 588 26.77 -38.79 24.30
C ASN A 588 26.22 -39.81 25.32
N HIS A 589 24.97 -40.19 25.21
CA HIS A 589 24.32 -41.18 26.06
C HIS A 589 23.94 -42.46 25.28
N THR A 590 24.18 -42.50 23.96
CA THR A 590 23.89 -43.66 23.14
C THR A 590 24.86 -43.76 21.96
N ASP A 591 25.24 -44.97 21.66
CA ASP A 591 25.99 -45.34 20.46
C ASP A 591 25.09 -46.15 19.51
N TYR A 592 23.76 -46.08 19.69
CA TYR A 592 22.79 -46.83 18.83
C TYR A 592 22.82 -46.30 17.41
N THR A 593 22.87 -47.23 16.46
CA THR A 593 22.73 -47.00 15.03
C THR A 593 21.82 -48.10 14.41
N LEU A 594 21.16 -47.81 13.28
CA LEU A 594 20.43 -48.78 12.51
C LEU A 594 21.34 -49.57 11.57
N ARG A 595 22.49 -49.02 11.21
CA ARG A 595 23.47 -49.66 10.33
C ARG A 595 24.86 -49.36 10.88
N GLU A 596 25.56 -50.43 11.29
CA GLU A 596 26.97 -50.34 11.65
C GLU A 596 27.82 -50.05 10.40
N VAL A 597 28.76 -49.14 10.50
CA VAL A 597 29.71 -48.79 9.43
C VAL A 597 31.10 -49.24 9.90
N GLN A 598 31.74 -50.07 9.09
CA GLN A 598 33.05 -50.64 9.46
C GLN A 598 34.07 -49.52 9.72
N ASP A 599 34.83 -49.69 10.81
CA ASP A 599 35.85 -48.75 11.25
C ASP A 599 35.36 -47.31 11.61
N ARG A 600 34.07 -47.16 11.92
CA ARG A 600 33.50 -45.89 12.33
C ARG A 600 32.90 -45.95 13.71
N VAL A 601 33.08 -44.90 14.48
CA VAL A 601 32.47 -44.70 15.79
C VAL A 601 32.00 -43.26 15.90
N TYR A 602 30.94 -43.01 16.67
CA TYR A 602 30.48 -41.62 16.87
C TYR A 602 31.53 -40.73 17.49
N SER A 603 31.71 -39.57 16.90
CA SER A 603 32.51 -38.50 17.51
C SER A 603 31.88 -38.05 18.82
N SER A 604 32.72 -37.54 19.76
CA SER A 604 32.25 -36.98 21.02
C SER A 604 31.32 -35.79 20.80
N ASN A 605 30.52 -35.41 21.80
CA ASN A 605 29.72 -34.19 21.75
C ASN A 605 30.57 -32.91 21.98
N ASN A 606 31.88 -33.05 22.20
CA ASN A 606 32.82 -31.94 22.31
C ASN A 606 33.10 -31.38 20.90
N PRO A 607 32.73 -30.13 20.59
CA PRO A 607 32.96 -29.56 19.24
C PRO A 607 34.44 -29.25 18.97
N LEU A 608 35.28 -29.17 20.02
CA LEU A 608 36.69 -28.84 19.92
C LEU A 608 37.57 -30.08 19.74
N ASP A 609 37.12 -31.25 20.22
CA ASP A 609 37.87 -32.49 20.10
C ASP A 609 36.89 -33.67 19.89
N ALA A 610 36.94 -34.25 18.71
CA ALA A 610 36.09 -35.34 18.31
C ALA A 610 36.38 -36.65 19.07
N GLN A 611 37.56 -36.81 19.61
CA GLN A 611 38.02 -38.01 20.35
C GLN A 611 37.86 -37.88 21.86
N ASP A 612 37.89 -36.65 22.38
CA ASP A 612 37.74 -36.38 23.79
C ASP A 612 36.27 -36.59 24.25
N ARG A 613 36.03 -37.67 25.00
CA ARG A 613 34.73 -38.01 25.57
C ARG A 613 34.38 -37.24 26.85
N THR A 614 35.24 -36.34 27.29
CA THR A 614 34.95 -35.48 28.46
C THR A 614 34.00 -34.34 28.09
N VAL A 615 33.59 -33.57 29.05
CA VAL A 615 32.72 -32.41 28.82
C VAL A 615 33.46 -31.30 28.09
N ALA A 616 32.83 -30.67 27.12
CA ALA A 616 33.42 -29.61 26.30
C ALA A 616 33.80 -28.34 27.11
N PHE A 617 33.13 -28.10 28.24
CA PHE A 617 33.37 -26.97 29.13
C PHE A 617 32.78 -27.22 30.51
N GLU A 618 33.29 -26.57 31.52
CA GLU A 618 32.72 -26.60 32.85
C GLU A 618 31.40 -25.82 32.93
N SER A 619 30.45 -26.33 33.71
CA SER A 619 29.19 -25.62 33.86
C SER A 619 29.39 -24.26 34.50
N HIS A 620 28.85 -23.23 33.88
CA HIS A 620 29.02 -21.84 34.33
C HIS A 620 27.75 -21.03 34.17
N LEU A 621 27.64 -19.94 34.92
CA LEU A 621 26.63 -18.91 34.70
C LEU A 621 27.12 -17.96 33.62
N SER A 622 26.19 -17.50 32.81
CA SER A 622 26.45 -16.60 31.70
C SER A 622 25.42 -15.49 31.74
N TRP A 623 25.86 -14.24 31.60
CA TRP A 623 25.00 -13.11 31.31
C TRP A 623 25.45 -12.47 30.02
N THR A 624 24.58 -12.49 29.02
CA THR A 624 24.86 -11.89 27.69
C THR A 624 23.85 -10.82 27.39
N VAL A 625 24.35 -9.72 26.83
CA VAL A 625 23.53 -8.65 26.27
C VAL A 625 23.87 -8.56 24.79
N GLU A 626 22.82 -8.54 23.95
CA GLU A 626 22.93 -8.38 22.51
C GLU A 626 22.10 -7.18 22.10
N MET A 627 22.64 -6.32 21.24
CA MET A 627 21.97 -5.19 20.63
C MET A 627 22.17 -5.24 19.12
N ASN A 628 21.07 -5.31 18.38
CA ASN A 628 21.06 -5.21 16.93
C ASN A 628 20.43 -3.87 16.54
N ALA A 629 21.13 -3.09 15.72
CA ALA A 629 20.67 -1.81 15.21
C ALA A 629 20.68 -1.83 13.67
N LYS A 630 19.48 -1.82 13.08
CA LYS A 630 19.32 -1.72 11.63
C LYS A 630 18.99 -0.29 11.25
N ILE A 631 19.81 0.29 10.38
CA ILE A 631 19.70 1.67 9.90
C ILE A 631 19.41 1.66 8.42
N VAL A 632 18.23 2.15 8.02
CA VAL A 632 17.82 2.33 6.63
C VAL A 632 17.77 3.82 6.33
N PHE A 633 18.79 4.33 5.65
CA PHE A 633 18.89 5.76 5.33
C PHE A 633 17.82 6.18 4.32
N GLY A 634 17.17 7.32 4.56
CA GLY A 634 16.18 7.86 3.64
C GLY A 634 14.94 6.98 3.43
N ASN A 635 14.61 6.13 4.40
CA ASN A 635 13.46 5.23 4.34
C ASN A 635 12.15 5.99 4.10
N GLU A 636 11.49 5.73 2.98
CA GLU A 636 10.16 6.24 2.67
C GLU A 636 9.11 5.29 3.24
N TYR A 637 8.01 5.86 3.75
CA TYR A 637 7.00 5.04 4.42
C TYR A 637 5.59 5.60 4.30
N THR A 638 4.64 4.69 4.50
CA THR A 638 3.21 4.94 4.61
C THR A 638 2.75 4.64 6.03
N THR A 639 2.00 5.56 6.64
CA THR A 639 1.38 5.35 7.95
C THR A 639 -0.11 5.04 7.79
N ARG A 640 -0.52 3.90 8.33
CA ARG A 640 -1.93 3.55 8.54
C ARG A 640 -2.21 3.51 10.04
N PRO A 641 -3.48 3.64 10.47
CA PRO A 641 -3.83 3.62 11.90
C PRO A 641 -3.35 2.37 12.63
N ASP A 642 -3.26 1.24 11.92
CA ASP A 642 -2.92 -0.07 12.47
C ASP A 642 -1.45 -0.48 12.23
N ARG A 643 -0.71 0.21 11.35
CA ARG A 643 0.67 -0.14 10.99
C ARG A 643 1.41 0.95 10.25
N LYS A 644 2.74 0.86 10.28
CA LYS A 644 3.65 1.53 9.35
C LYS A 644 4.08 0.54 8.28
N ILE A 645 4.13 0.98 7.03
CA ILE A 645 4.60 0.22 5.87
C ILE A 645 5.84 0.94 5.34
N ASN A 646 6.97 0.26 5.34
CA ASN A 646 8.20 0.79 4.77
C ASN A 646 8.18 0.59 3.26
N ASN A 647 8.27 1.67 2.50
CA ASN A 647 8.26 1.66 1.04
C ASN A 647 9.67 1.46 0.44
N GLY A 648 10.67 1.38 1.33
CA GLY A 648 12.06 1.16 0.95
C GLY A 648 12.90 2.42 0.90
N SER A 649 14.15 2.24 0.47
CA SER A 649 15.13 3.32 0.31
C SER A 649 15.99 3.05 -0.92
N LYS A 650 16.47 4.14 -1.53
CA LYS A 650 17.50 4.08 -2.60
C LYS A 650 18.92 3.96 -2.06
N TRP A 651 19.09 4.15 -0.76
CA TRP A 651 20.36 4.07 -0.06
C TRP A 651 20.58 2.67 0.50
N PRO A 652 21.83 2.21 0.65
CA PRO A 652 22.11 0.97 1.35
C PRO A 652 21.66 1.06 2.81
N PHE A 653 21.44 -0.08 3.42
CA PHE A 653 21.17 -0.16 4.86
C PHE A 653 22.45 -0.62 5.60
N VAL A 654 22.54 -0.27 6.88
CA VAL A 654 23.60 -0.71 7.78
C VAL A 654 22.96 -1.56 8.88
N ASP A 655 23.50 -2.75 9.09
CA ASP A 655 23.12 -3.63 10.19
C ASP A 655 24.32 -3.76 11.15
N LEU A 656 24.15 -3.33 12.40
CA LEU A 656 25.17 -3.34 13.42
C LEU A 656 24.74 -4.30 14.53
N GLN A 657 25.60 -5.23 14.86
CA GLN A 657 25.41 -6.15 15.98
C GLN A 657 26.50 -5.91 17.02
N PHE A 658 26.06 -5.71 18.24
CA PHE A 658 26.91 -5.66 19.43
C PHE A 658 26.49 -6.77 20.37
N ARG A 659 27.45 -7.54 20.87
CA ARG A 659 27.21 -8.61 21.82
C ARG A 659 28.27 -8.57 22.93
N ALA A 660 27.85 -8.66 24.16
CA ALA A 660 28.75 -8.65 25.30
C ALA A 660 28.38 -9.73 26.32
N GLY A 661 29.40 -10.36 26.87
CA GLY A 661 29.30 -11.19 28.07
C GLY A 661 29.69 -10.34 29.29
N LEU A 662 28.82 -10.28 30.29
CA LEU A 662 29.01 -9.45 31.49
C LEU A 662 29.41 -10.30 32.67
N PRO A 663 30.61 -10.06 33.32
CA PRO A 663 31.05 -10.78 34.48
C PRO A 663 30.41 -10.23 35.78
N PHE A 664 29.07 -10.32 35.86
CA PHE A 664 28.30 -9.81 36.99
C PHE A 664 27.31 -10.87 37.47
N ALA A 665 26.87 -10.79 38.74
CA ALA A 665 25.94 -11.74 39.37
C ALA A 665 26.40 -13.21 39.28
N GLY A 666 27.71 -13.47 39.41
CA GLY A 666 28.29 -14.80 39.32
C GLY A 666 28.49 -15.35 37.91
N ALA A 667 28.21 -14.56 36.86
CA ALA A 667 28.49 -14.96 35.50
C ALA A 667 29.99 -14.98 35.20
N ALA A 668 30.45 -16.05 34.55
CA ALA A 668 31.86 -16.24 34.17
C ALA A 668 32.21 -15.72 32.78
N THR A 669 31.17 -15.32 32.00
CA THR A 669 31.36 -14.88 30.60
C THR A 669 31.87 -13.43 30.52
N GLN A 670 32.98 -13.23 29.82
CA GLN A 670 33.53 -11.91 29.56
C GLN A 670 34.03 -11.84 28.11
N PHE A 671 33.31 -11.13 27.27
CA PHE A 671 33.69 -10.87 25.89
C PHE A 671 32.94 -9.65 25.33
N ILE A 672 33.47 -9.06 24.29
CA ILE A 672 32.79 -8.06 23.45
C ILE A 672 32.97 -8.46 22.00
N GLU A 673 31.90 -8.49 21.27
CA GLU A 673 31.85 -8.79 19.85
C GLU A 673 31.09 -7.67 19.13
N VAL A 674 31.66 -7.15 18.05
CA VAL A 674 31.03 -6.15 17.20
C VAL A 674 31.12 -6.63 15.78
N SER A 675 30.00 -6.70 15.10
CA SER A 675 29.93 -7.02 13.67
C SER A 675 29.03 -6.04 12.93
N GLY A 676 29.25 -5.88 11.64
CA GLY A 676 28.45 -4.99 10.80
C GLY A 676 28.39 -5.49 9.37
N PHE A 677 27.22 -5.25 8.74
CA PHE A 677 26.92 -5.59 7.35
C PHE A 677 26.38 -4.35 6.64
N LEU A 678 26.77 -4.21 5.37
CA LEU A 678 26.32 -3.15 4.45
C LEU A 678 25.40 -3.75 3.39
#